data_c40926c82f6fb70cacd8b04493db5719
#
_entry.id   c40926c82f6fb70cacd8b04493db5719
#
_cell.length_a   1.000
_cell.length_b   1.000
_cell.length_c   1.000
_cell.angle_alpha   90.00
_cell.angle_beta   90.00
_cell.angle_gamma   90.00
#
_symmetry.space_group_name_H-M   'P 1'
#
loop_
_entity.id
_entity.type
_entity.pdbx_description
1 polymer ?
#
loop_
_entity_poly.entity_id
_entity_poly.type
_entity_poly.pdbx_seq_one_letter_code
_entity_poly.pdbx_strand_id
1 'polypeptide(L)'
;MSKLTKKLTAITLCALFTAMQVGATTVDTGSVGLGNGLGGADIKGYTGGYAGTDVGENSATLNFNGNAHVIWDNLNVNKGETLNFNAVDGKSGLTVVNSVTGGNVSQIYGTITSNEGIAKLIISNPNGMLFDGASFTTAGDLQLTTQALAVNYINGNLDIKGLEQEATKGITISNSSFAIGGEFNVTAPSLKVLGGYIGADKGLKIITANGKDFLLCPTTSADSYHEAVVMKSVQIDGDVHIVSAQDLINLVDGGTINGNLTINSDGNVALNAGLVVDAENRKEDFNYDKDKTALLTINGDLKVENDGRIAYLRKAHVKGNVDMSNSGGFLEISDITADKDVNLTTTVKSNENVKHFVHVVGDNDIKGNLTVDSIHNIHIGGYDSKLENLAAGSLKVGKTLKAHAKEGSVKVTIDTEADKVDLKSGTLNIITDGIATIKANDYKFEAKHYIGGVDQKENIIDAMENYKPLPVVNKISYLNIDGGNVSKVTTTDSNGIAAIRSNNDMYLNGMSGVKTAILSSGKDIVIGDDVHAGNIHVMGETRNLTVSTPKNTRDYILNYINIKDTQKITVDKDTTITYDMANGENGWNKGVQTEKNTFLVVPGEPPVNPPVDPVDPKIPDDNNENVKVLKNLDKNPMISAIDANQVYTPVAFAADLDEEIETGVRKNVDGSVTVVRPFTP
;
A
#
# COMPACT_ATOMS: atom_id res chain seq x y z
N MET A 1 -0.18 -19.68 35.06
CA MET A 1 -0.45 -21.14 35.01
C MET A 1 0.56 -21.78 34.09
N SER A 2 1.22 -22.86 34.50
CA SER A 2 2.29 -23.45 33.71
C SER A 2 1.78 -24.11 32.42
N LYS A 3 2.61 -24.16 31.38
CA LYS A 3 2.31 -24.86 30.11
C LYS A 3 1.80 -26.31 30.30
N LEU A 4 2.23 -26.95 31.38
CA LEU A 4 1.80 -28.29 31.71
C LEU A 4 0.34 -28.36 32.17
N THR A 5 -0.12 -27.37 32.91
CA THR A 5 -1.53 -27.25 33.36
C THR A 5 -2.49 -27.03 32.20
N LYS A 6 -2.09 -26.21 31.20
CA LYS A 6 -2.90 -26.01 30.00
C LYS A 6 -3.01 -27.24 29.10
N LYS A 7 -1.90 -28.02 28.96
CA LYS A 7 -1.93 -29.30 28.24
C LYS A 7 -2.77 -30.38 28.95
N LEU A 8 -2.69 -30.43 30.27
CA LEU A 8 -3.53 -31.38 31.04
C LEU A 8 -5.02 -30.99 30.92
N THR A 9 -5.33 -29.68 30.96
CA THR A 9 -6.72 -29.19 30.81
C THR A 9 -7.27 -29.52 29.42
N ALA A 10 -6.47 -29.39 28.36
CA ALA A 10 -6.90 -29.72 26.99
C ALA A 10 -7.15 -31.22 26.82
N ILE A 11 -6.26 -32.08 27.36
CA ILE A 11 -6.41 -33.55 27.31
C ILE A 11 -7.61 -34.00 28.15
N THR A 12 -7.83 -33.38 29.31
CA THR A 12 -8.98 -33.67 30.17
C THR A 12 -10.28 -33.19 29.55
N LEU A 13 -10.27 -32.04 28.84
CA LEU A 13 -11.42 -31.57 28.10
C LEU A 13 -11.77 -32.48 26.93
N CYS A 14 -10.81 -32.95 26.14
CA CYS A 14 -11.08 -33.95 25.09
C CYS A 14 -11.65 -35.26 25.65
N ALA A 15 -11.18 -35.74 26.83
CA ALA A 15 -11.73 -36.92 27.47
C ALA A 15 -13.12 -36.66 28.09
N LEU A 16 -13.40 -35.42 28.54
CA LEU A 16 -14.73 -35.09 29.07
C LEU A 16 -15.74 -34.90 27.95
N PHE A 17 -15.34 -34.42 26.74
CA PHE A 17 -16.24 -34.27 25.61
C PHE A 17 -16.75 -35.60 25.05
N THR A 18 -15.97 -36.68 25.15
CA THR A 18 -16.50 -38.00 24.87
C THR A 18 -17.53 -38.47 25.93
N ALA A 19 -17.56 -37.84 27.12
CA ALA A 19 -18.50 -38.17 28.19
C ALA A 19 -19.71 -37.21 28.31
N MET A 20 -19.70 -36.06 27.66
CA MET A 20 -20.79 -35.07 27.69
C MET A 20 -21.79 -35.19 26.53
N GLN A 21 -21.82 -36.29 25.83
CA GLN A 21 -22.96 -36.65 24.96
C GLN A 21 -24.19 -37.15 25.75
N VAL A 22 -24.44 -36.61 26.93
CA VAL A 22 -25.58 -36.98 27.73
C VAL A 22 -26.66 -35.88 27.59
N GLY A 23 -27.58 -36.11 26.67
CA GLY A 23 -28.75 -35.28 26.50
C GLY A 23 -29.14 -34.91 25.04
N ALA A 24 -28.26 -35.24 24.08
CA ALA A 24 -28.63 -35.12 22.68
C ALA A 24 -29.43 -36.34 22.24
N THR A 25 -30.50 -36.08 21.49
CA THR A 25 -31.23 -37.08 20.73
C THR A 25 -30.28 -38.08 20.09
N THR A 26 -30.59 -39.35 20.26
CA THR A 26 -29.85 -40.52 19.74
C THR A 26 -29.31 -40.25 18.35
N VAL A 27 -28.01 -40.21 18.21
CA VAL A 27 -27.33 -40.35 16.91
C VAL A 27 -27.70 -41.74 16.43
N ASP A 28 -28.43 -41.84 15.32
CA ASP A 28 -28.63 -43.11 14.70
C ASP A 28 -27.27 -43.57 14.14
N THR A 29 -26.68 -44.55 14.77
CA THR A 29 -25.32 -45.03 14.47
C THR A 29 -25.30 -46.02 13.30
N GLY A 30 -26.30 -45.96 12.44
CA GLY A 30 -26.33 -46.69 11.18
C GLY A 30 -25.24 -46.16 10.24
N SER A 31 -24.10 -46.84 10.09
CA SER A 31 -23.18 -46.54 8.99
C SER A 31 -23.92 -46.77 7.66
N VAL A 32 -23.97 -45.74 6.83
CA VAL A 32 -24.51 -45.85 5.48
C VAL A 32 -23.31 -45.96 4.54
N GLY A 33 -23.09 -47.16 4.05
CA GLY A 33 -22.12 -47.39 2.98
C GLY A 33 -22.64 -46.81 1.68
N LEU A 34 -21.88 -45.92 1.08
CA LEU A 34 -22.25 -45.27 -0.20
C LEU A 34 -21.85 -46.12 -1.42
N GLY A 35 -21.28 -47.30 -1.18
CA GLY A 35 -21.02 -48.33 -2.16
C GLY A 35 -20.34 -47.84 -3.43
N ASN A 36 -20.93 -48.20 -4.58
CA ASN A 36 -20.44 -47.76 -5.89
C ASN A 36 -20.75 -46.30 -6.22
N GLY A 37 -21.45 -45.57 -5.33
CA GLY A 37 -21.82 -44.16 -5.55
C GLY A 37 -20.67 -43.19 -5.29
N LEU A 38 -20.01 -43.38 -4.16
CA LEU A 38 -18.85 -42.57 -3.76
C LEU A 38 -17.79 -43.48 -3.11
N GLY A 39 -16.76 -43.78 -3.86
CA GLY A 39 -15.74 -44.77 -3.45
C GLY A 39 -14.81 -44.34 -2.29
N GLY A 40 -14.90 -43.12 -1.82
CA GLY A 40 -14.05 -42.57 -0.77
C GLY A 40 -14.81 -41.89 0.36
N ALA A 41 -16.14 -42.08 0.47
CA ALA A 41 -16.94 -41.38 1.46
C ALA A 41 -17.75 -42.41 2.31
N ASP A 42 -17.71 -42.24 3.62
CA ASP A 42 -18.39 -43.11 4.58
C ASP A 42 -19.16 -42.29 5.61
N ILE A 43 -20.48 -42.48 5.68
CA ILE A 43 -21.34 -41.88 6.70
C ILE A 43 -21.28 -42.76 7.96
N LYS A 44 -20.85 -42.14 9.07
CA LYS A 44 -20.76 -42.77 10.38
C LYS A 44 -22.06 -42.66 11.19
N GLY A 45 -22.83 -41.60 10.93
CA GLY A 45 -24.10 -41.36 11.60
C GLY A 45 -24.77 -40.07 11.17
N TYR A 46 -25.98 -39.86 11.64
CA TYR A 46 -26.75 -38.64 11.35
C TYR A 46 -27.72 -38.30 12.48
N THR A 47 -28.13 -37.03 12.53
CA THR A 47 -29.22 -36.57 13.42
C THR A 47 -30.16 -35.62 12.66
N GLY A 48 -31.37 -35.51 13.13
CA GLY A 48 -32.36 -34.58 12.57
C GLY A 48 -33.11 -35.10 11.34
N GLY A 49 -33.32 -34.24 10.39
CA GLY A 49 -34.19 -34.46 9.25
C GLY A 49 -33.55 -35.24 8.08
N TYR A 50 -32.57 -36.09 8.31
CA TYR A 50 -32.07 -36.99 7.26
C TYR A 50 -33.12 -38.02 6.89
N ALA A 51 -33.47 -38.10 5.61
CA ALA A 51 -34.53 -38.93 5.10
C ALA A 51 -34.05 -40.16 4.28
N GLY A 52 -32.73 -40.34 4.18
CA GLY A 52 -32.12 -41.49 3.49
C GLY A 52 -31.17 -41.09 2.37
N THR A 53 -30.58 -42.07 1.74
CA THR A 53 -29.63 -41.89 0.63
C THR A 53 -30.01 -42.74 -0.56
N ASP A 54 -30.05 -42.13 -1.73
CA ASP A 54 -30.16 -42.84 -3.02
C ASP A 54 -28.74 -42.99 -3.59
N VAL A 55 -28.33 -44.22 -3.86
CA VAL A 55 -27.01 -44.53 -4.41
C VAL A 55 -27.16 -44.95 -5.86
N GLY A 56 -26.52 -44.18 -6.76
CA GLY A 56 -26.42 -44.49 -8.18
C GLY A 56 -25.01 -44.97 -8.56
N GLU A 57 -24.76 -45.15 -9.84
CA GLU A 57 -23.42 -45.37 -10.35
C GLU A 57 -22.68 -44.03 -10.34
N ASN A 58 -21.56 -43.95 -9.60
CA ASN A 58 -20.79 -42.74 -9.40
C ASN A 58 -21.56 -41.54 -8.81
N SER A 59 -22.63 -41.81 -8.08
CA SER A 59 -23.42 -40.73 -7.45
C SER A 59 -24.09 -41.19 -6.15
N ALA A 60 -24.18 -40.23 -5.20
CA ALA A 60 -25.02 -40.40 -4.02
C ALA A 60 -25.84 -39.13 -3.80
N THR A 61 -27.14 -39.32 -3.51
CA THR A 61 -28.05 -38.24 -3.15
C THR A 61 -28.53 -38.43 -1.72
N LEU A 62 -28.18 -37.51 -0.85
CA LEU A 62 -28.64 -37.45 0.52
C LEU A 62 -29.93 -36.64 0.56
N ASN A 63 -31.00 -37.24 1.03
CA ASN A 63 -32.32 -36.64 1.12
C ASN A 63 -32.63 -36.11 2.52
N PHE A 64 -33.23 -34.92 2.61
CA PHE A 64 -33.53 -34.23 3.85
C PHE A 64 -34.96 -33.69 3.86
N ASN A 65 -35.68 -33.96 4.94
CA ASN A 65 -37.02 -33.41 5.20
C ASN A 65 -37.02 -32.41 6.38
N GLY A 66 -35.87 -32.06 6.91
CA GLY A 66 -35.65 -31.09 7.99
C GLY A 66 -34.18 -30.75 8.12
N ASN A 67 -33.86 -29.86 9.05
CA ASN A 67 -32.46 -29.58 9.41
C ASN A 67 -31.76 -30.87 9.84
N ALA A 68 -30.53 -31.07 9.43
CA ALA A 68 -29.80 -32.31 9.66
C ALA A 68 -28.32 -32.11 9.93
N HIS A 69 -27.78 -33.03 10.70
CA HIS A 69 -26.34 -33.17 10.88
C HIS A 69 -25.90 -34.55 10.41
N VAL A 70 -25.02 -34.60 9.43
CA VAL A 70 -24.40 -35.82 8.90
C VAL A 70 -22.97 -35.90 9.40
N ILE A 71 -22.62 -37.03 9.99
CA ILE A 71 -21.31 -37.31 10.54
C ILE A 71 -20.61 -38.29 9.59
N TRP A 72 -19.47 -37.86 9.08
CA TRP A 72 -18.65 -38.63 8.15
C TRP A 72 -17.43 -39.20 8.88
N ASP A 73 -17.06 -40.41 8.53
CA ASP A 73 -15.71 -40.89 8.83
C ASP A 73 -14.71 -40.33 7.81
N ASN A 74 -15.06 -40.42 6.54
CA ASN A 74 -14.35 -39.81 5.43
C ASN A 74 -15.34 -39.12 4.47
N LEU A 75 -14.99 -37.96 3.96
CA LEU A 75 -15.75 -37.29 2.92
C LEU A 75 -14.81 -36.98 1.75
N ASN A 76 -14.74 -37.91 0.81
CA ASN A 76 -14.03 -37.73 -0.46
C ASN A 76 -15.03 -37.87 -1.62
N VAL A 77 -14.82 -37.11 -2.69
CA VAL A 77 -15.60 -37.21 -3.94
C VAL A 77 -14.59 -37.30 -5.07
N ASN A 78 -14.46 -38.49 -5.66
CA ASN A 78 -13.46 -38.72 -6.69
C ASN A 78 -13.87 -38.06 -8.01
N LYS A 79 -12.94 -37.96 -8.93
CA LYS A 79 -13.21 -37.44 -10.27
C LYS A 79 -14.30 -38.26 -10.97
N GLY A 80 -15.35 -37.58 -11.45
CA GLY A 80 -16.50 -38.20 -12.07
C GLY A 80 -17.60 -38.65 -11.09
N GLU A 81 -17.36 -38.57 -9.79
CA GLU A 81 -18.37 -38.81 -8.77
C GLU A 81 -19.18 -37.53 -8.48
N THR A 82 -20.44 -37.71 -8.06
CA THR A 82 -21.35 -36.62 -7.69
C THR A 82 -22.03 -36.90 -6.35
N LEU A 83 -21.90 -35.94 -5.43
CA LEU A 83 -22.61 -35.92 -4.15
C LEU A 83 -23.70 -34.83 -4.20
N ASN A 84 -24.95 -35.24 -4.03
CA ASN A 84 -26.09 -34.34 -4.03
C ASN A 84 -26.71 -34.22 -2.64
N PHE A 85 -27.04 -33.00 -2.24
CA PHE A 85 -27.82 -32.69 -1.04
C PHE A 85 -29.23 -32.24 -1.49
N ASN A 86 -30.26 -32.97 -1.14
CA ASN A 86 -31.59 -32.79 -1.69
C ASN A 86 -32.64 -32.63 -0.57
N ALA A 87 -33.28 -31.47 -0.52
CA ALA A 87 -34.46 -31.28 0.30
C ALA A 87 -35.67 -31.93 -0.41
N VAL A 88 -36.34 -32.82 0.29
CA VAL A 88 -37.53 -33.54 -0.22
C VAL A 88 -38.81 -33.00 0.38
N ASP A 89 -39.95 -33.50 -0.08
CA ASP A 89 -41.30 -33.20 0.42
C ASP A 89 -41.64 -31.69 0.41
N GLY A 90 -41.11 -30.95 -0.57
CA GLY A 90 -41.32 -29.49 -0.69
C GLY A 90 -40.73 -28.68 0.46
N LYS A 91 -39.82 -29.25 1.23
CA LYS A 91 -39.11 -28.53 2.31
C LYS A 91 -38.16 -27.49 1.74
N SER A 92 -38.06 -26.39 2.45
CA SER A 92 -37.16 -25.29 2.11
C SER A 92 -36.60 -24.65 3.37
N GLY A 93 -35.54 -23.84 3.21
CA GLY A 93 -34.89 -23.16 4.32
C GLY A 93 -34.04 -24.08 5.22
N LEU A 94 -33.68 -25.26 4.71
CA LEU A 94 -32.97 -26.26 5.51
C LEU A 94 -31.52 -25.93 5.68
N THR A 95 -31.00 -26.20 6.88
CA THR A 95 -29.56 -26.21 7.18
C THR A 95 -29.07 -27.63 7.31
N VAL A 96 -28.05 -28.00 6.51
CA VAL A 96 -27.40 -29.31 6.57
C VAL A 96 -25.94 -29.12 6.97
N VAL A 97 -25.57 -29.75 8.07
CA VAL A 97 -24.20 -29.75 8.59
C VAL A 97 -23.54 -31.08 8.28
N ASN A 98 -22.35 -31.03 7.73
CA ASN A 98 -21.53 -32.21 7.45
C ASN A 98 -20.24 -32.09 8.28
N SER A 99 -20.05 -32.94 9.27
CA SER A 99 -18.85 -33.00 10.11
C SER A 99 -18.05 -34.24 9.80
N VAL A 100 -16.81 -34.05 9.36
CA VAL A 100 -15.86 -35.15 9.16
C VAL A 100 -15.13 -35.38 10.48
N THR A 101 -15.26 -36.57 11.04
CA THR A 101 -14.69 -36.96 12.34
C THR A 101 -13.54 -37.98 12.24
N GLY A 102 -13.28 -38.49 11.03
CA GLY A 102 -12.09 -39.29 10.77
C GLY A 102 -10.80 -38.46 10.74
N GLY A 103 -9.68 -39.13 10.62
CA GLY A 103 -8.35 -38.50 10.69
C GLY A 103 -7.80 -37.98 9.36
N ASN A 104 -8.59 -38.02 8.28
CA ASN A 104 -8.10 -37.74 6.93
C ASN A 104 -8.57 -36.37 6.38
N VAL A 105 -7.76 -35.79 5.51
CA VAL A 105 -8.15 -34.62 4.71
C VAL A 105 -9.28 -35.01 3.76
N SER A 106 -10.29 -34.16 3.63
CA SER A 106 -11.31 -34.34 2.57
C SER A 106 -10.73 -33.99 1.20
N GLN A 107 -10.84 -34.93 0.28
CA GLN A 107 -10.34 -34.78 -1.09
C GLN A 107 -11.53 -34.76 -2.07
N ILE A 108 -11.77 -33.61 -2.67
CA ILE A 108 -12.90 -33.37 -3.55
C ILE A 108 -12.38 -33.08 -4.95
N TYR A 109 -12.52 -34.05 -5.83
CA TYR A 109 -12.15 -33.99 -7.25
C TYR A 109 -13.36 -34.07 -8.18
N GLY A 110 -14.53 -34.34 -7.63
CA GLY A 110 -15.79 -34.51 -8.34
C GLY A 110 -16.77 -33.35 -8.14
N THR A 111 -18.04 -33.66 -8.20
CA THR A 111 -19.10 -32.64 -8.12
C THR A 111 -19.85 -32.72 -6.80
N ILE A 112 -20.11 -31.58 -6.19
CA ILE A 112 -21.03 -31.44 -5.06
C ILE A 112 -22.13 -30.46 -5.44
N THR A 113 -23.39 -30.85 -5.21
CA THR A 113 -24.54 -29.97 -5.47
C THR A 113 -25.52 -29.94 -4.32
N SER A 114 -26.31 -28.87 -4.22
CA SER A 114 -27.51 -28.83 -3.40
C SER A 114 -28.67 -28.20 -4.15
N ASN A 115 -29.93 -28.66 -3.86
CA ASN A 115 -31.10 -28.04 -4.42
C ASN A 115 -31.57 -26.80 -3.65
N GLU A 116 -32.55 -26.07 -4.19
CA GLU A 116 -33.06 -24.79 -3.63
C GLU A 116 -33.65 -24.92 -2.22
N GLY A 117 -34.02 -26.14 -1.79
CA GLY A 117 -34.55 -26.35 -0.44
C GLY A 117 -33.46 -26.28 0.64
N ILE A 118 -32.18 -26.45 0.29
CA ILE A 118 -31.07 -26.33 1.21
C ILE A 118 -30.60 -24.85 1.23
N ALA A 119 -31.03 -24.13 2.26
CA ALA A 119 -30.66 -22.72 2.43
C ALA A 119 -29.23 -22.54 2.93
N LYS A 120 -28.68 -23.51 3.66
CA LYS A 120 -27.31 -23.47 4.16
C LYS A 120 -26.68 -24.86 4.20
N LEU A 121 -25.54 -24.99 3.54
CA LEU A 121 -24.71 -26.19 3.58
C LEU A 121 -23.41 -25.87 4.31
N ILE A 122 -23.10 -26.65 5.34
CA ILE A 122 -21.86 -26.52 6.13
C ILE A 122 -21.06 -27.79 5.98
N ILE A 123 -19.77 -27.67 5.66
CA ILE A 123 -18.81 -28.77 5.66
C ILE A 123 -17.66 -28.41 6.60
N SER A 124 -17.48 -29.27 7.62
CA SER A 124 -16.42 -29.12 8.61
C SER A 124 -15.49 -30.32 8.56
N ASN A 125 -14.18 -30.06 8.37
CA ASN A 125 -13.14 -31.08 8.53
C ASN A 125 -11.91 -30.51 9.22
N PRO A 126 -11.67 -30.83 10.50
CA PRO A 126 -10.49 -30.35 11.23
C PRO A 126 -9.15 -30.77 10.63
N ASN A 127 -9.14 -31.80 9.77
CA ASN A 127 -7.93 -32.28 9.11
C ASN A 127 -7.64 -31.56 7.78
N GLY A 128 -8.47 -30.58 7.40
CA GLY A 128 -8.33 -29.83 6.16
C GLY A 128 -9.16 -30.32 4.99
N MET A 129 -9.20 -29.54 3.91
CA MET A 129 -9.94 -29.87 2.69
C MET A 129 -9.11 -29.51 1.47
N LEU A 130 -9.18 -30.36 0.46
CA LEU A 130 -8.58 -30.16 -0.85
C LEU A 130 -9.69 -30.28 -1.92
N PHE A 131 -9.89 -29.23 -2.67
CA PHE A 131 -10.71 -29.20 -3.88
C PHE A 131 -9.76 -29.03 -5.05
N ASP A 132 -9.70 -29.96 -5.98
CA ASP A 132 -8.85 -29.87 -7.17
C ASP A 132 -9.60 -30.33 -8.42
N GLY A 133 -9.85 -29.38 -9.32
CA GLY A 133 -10.71 -29.60 -10.48
C GLY A 133 -12.18 -29.92 -10.10
N ALA A 134 -12.60 -29.58 -8.90
CA ALA A 134 -13.93 -29.86 -8.36
C ALA A 134 -14.97 -28.88 -8.92
N SER A 135 -16.24 -29.33 -8.96
CA SER A 135 -17.39 -28.49 -9.20
C SER A 135 -18.27 -28.45 -7.97
N PHE A 136 -18.59 -27.25 -7.49
CA PHE A 136 -19.47 -27.04 -6.34
C PHE A 136 -20.62 -26.10 -6.73
N THR A 137 -21.88 -26.56 -6.60
CA THR A 137 -23.03 -25.73 -6.90
C THR A 137 -24.07 -25.83 -5.78
N THR A 138 -24.43 -24.69 -5.20
CA THR A 138 -25.51 -24.62 -4.20
C THR A 138 -26.38 -23.39 -4.43
N ALA A 139 -27.70 -23.55 -4.25
CA ALA A 139 -28.62 -22.43 -4.33
C ALA A 139 -28.61 -21.54 -3.07
N GLY A 140 -28.16 -22.07 -1.93
CA GLY A 140 -28.09 -21.36 -0.66
C GLY A 140 -26.67 -20.98 -0.27
N ASP A 141 -26.48 -20.67 1.00
CA ASP A 141 -25.18 -20.34 1.59
C ASP A 141 -24.28 -21.58 1.69
N LEU A 142 -22.99 -21.42 1.47
CA LEU A 142 -21.97 -22.44 1.71
C LEU A 142 -21.01 -21.98 2.82
N GLN A 143 -20.75 -22.86 3.76
CA GLN A 143 -19.69 -22.66 4.76
C GLN A 143 -18.71 -23.84 4.73
N LEU A 144 -17.47 -23.54 4.47
CA LEU A 144 -16.34 -24.49 4.63
C LEU A 144 -15.53 -24.08 5.87
N THR A 145 -15.26 -25.04 6.75
CA THR A 145 -14.48 -24.76 7.95
C THR A 145 -13.59 -25.92 8.34
N THR A 146 -12.39 -25.61 8.83
CA THR A 146 -11.54 -26.58 9.50
C THR A 146 -11.68 -26.53 11.03
N GLN A 147 -12.59 -25.72 11.53
CA GLN A 147 -12.99 -25.72 12.93
C GLN A 147 -13.88 -26.94 13.20
N ALA A 148 -13.59 -27.71 14.24
CA ALA A 148 -14.52 -28.73 14.70
C ALA A 148 -15.81 -28.10 15.22
N LEU A 149 -16.93 -28.73 14.96
CA LEU A 149 -18.24 -28.22 15.34
C LEU A 149 -18.89 -29.10 16.40
N ALA A 150 -19.40 -28.48 17.46
CA ALA A 150 -20.41 -29.10 18.32
C ALA A 150 -21.78 -28.79 17.72
N VAL A 151 -22.53 -29.83 17.38
CA VAL A 151 -23.83 -29.70 16.75
C VAL A 151 -24.86 -30.42 17.60
N ASN A 152 -25.84 -29.69 18.14
CA ASN A 152 -26.95 -30.22 18.89
C ASN A 152 -28.25 -30.04 18.12
N TYR A 153 -29.03 -31.10 18.03
CA TYR A 153 -30.33 -31.04 17.41
C TYR A 153 -31.43 -30.91 18.49
N ILE A 154 -32.10 -29.77 18.53
CA ILE A 154 -33.08 -29.44 19.58
C ILE A 154 -34.33 -28.90 18.94
N ASN A 155 -35.46 -29.59 19.12
CA ASN A 155 -36.77 -29.15 18.65
C ASN A 155 -36.82 -28.77 17.16
N GLY A 156 -36.20 -29.58 16.29
CA GLY A 156 -36.16 -29.33 14.85
C GLY A 156 -35.10 -28.33 14.37
N ASN A 157 -34.33 -27.76 15.30
CA ASN A 157 -33.29 -26.79 14.99
C ASN A 157 -31.89 -27.33 15.34
N LEU A 158 -30.88 -26.84 14.63
CA LEU A 158 -29.47 -27.11 14.93
C LEU A 158 -28.91 -25.95 15.74
N ASP A 159 -28.37 -26.27 16.94
CA ASP A 159 -27.47 -25.38 17.70
C ASP A 159 -26.04 -25.77 17.32
N ILE A 160 -25.37 -24.87 16.56
CA ILE A 160 -24.06 -25.11 15.97
C ILE A 160 -23.05 -24.19 16.65
N LYS A 161 -22.03 -24.76 17.26
CA LYS A 161 -20.94 -24.01 17.90
C LYS A 161 -19.60 -24.49 17.38
N GLY A 162 -18.74 -23.56 17.05
CA GLY A 162 -17.33 -23.86 16.84
C GLY A 162 -16.68 -24.27 18.15
N LEU A 163 -15.88 -25.33 18.13
CA LEU A 163 -15.09 -25.71 19.28
C LEU A 163 -13.79 -24.94 19.30
N GLU A 164 -13.42 -24.44 20.47
CA GLU A 164 -12.09 -23.86 20.70
C GLU A 164 -11.04 -24.96 20.60
N GLN A 165 -10.38 -25.03 19.48
CA GLN A 165 -9.25 -25.95 19.28
C GLN A 165 -8.22 -25.31 18.35
N GLU A 166 -6.97 -25.75 18.49
CA GLU A 166 -5.92 -25.41 17.55
C GLU A 166 -6.23 -26.03 16.18
N ALA A 167 -6.59 -25.20 15.22
CA ALA A 167 -6.71 -25.62 13.83
C ALA A 167 -5.35 -25.40 13.15
N THR A 168 -4.76 -26.47 12.68
CA THR A 168 -3.44 -26.46 12.03
C THR A 168 -3.53 -26.71 10.53
N LYS A 169 -4.71 -27.06 10.03
CA LYS A 169 -4.92 -27.48 8.64
C LYS A 169 -5.80 -26.48 7.91
N GLY A 170 -5.36 -26.10 6.72
CA GLY A 170 -6.05 -25.16 5.84
C GLY A 170 -6.99 -25.80 4.83
N ILE A 171 -7.51 -24.96 3.97
CA ILE A 171 -8.33 -25.31 2.81
C ILE A 171 -7.56 -24.92 1.55
N THR A 172 -7.50 -25.84 0.58
CA THR A 172 -6.94 -25.58 -0.75
C THR A 172 -8.02 -25.79 -1.80
N ILE A 173 -8.18 -24.79 -2.67
CA ILE A 173 -9.07 -24.81 -3.84
C ILE A 173 -8.19 -24.60 -5.06
N SER A 174 -8.08 -25.58 -5.92
CA SER A 174 -7.22 -25.53 -7.11
C SER A 174 -8.07 -25.82 -8.36
N ASN A 175 -7.99 -24.95 -9.34
CA ASN A 175 -8.65 -25.11 -10.65
C ASN A 175 -10.13 -25.57 -10.57
N SER A 176 -10.80 -25.19 -9.51
CA SER A 176 -12.17 -25.63 -9.19
C SER A 176 -13.19 -24.54 -9.53
N SER A 177 -14.45 -24.94 -9.66
CA SER A 177 -15.56 -24.03 -9.94
C SER A 177 -16.58 -24.07 -8.82
N PHE A 178 -16.83 -22.94 -8.21
CA PHE A 178 -17.84 -22.75 -7.17
C PHE A 178 -18.91 -21.80 -7.66
N ALA A 179 -20.17 -22.25 -7.67
CA ALA A 179 -21.34 -21.43 -7.99
C ALA A 179 -22.30 -21.45 -6.80
N ILE A 180 -22.26 -20.39 -5.99
CA ILE A 180 -22.94 -20.27 -4.71
C ILE A 180 -24.02 -19.20 -4.80
N GLY A 181 -25.27 -19.57 -4.73
CA GLY A 181 -26.43 -18.66 -4.79
C GLY A 181 -26.64 -17.83 -3.51
N GLY A 182 -25.84 -18.04 -2.49
CA GLY A 182 -25.84 -17.29 -1.24
C GLY A 182 -24.46 -16.72 -0.90
N GLU A 183 -24.15 -16.66 0.40
CA GLU A 183 -22.85 -16.29 0.91
C GLU A 183 -21.92 -17.51 0.93
N PHE A 184 -20.69 -17.33 0.48
CA PHE A 184 -19.63 -18.33 0.63
C PHE A 184 -18.72 -17.97 1.79
N ASN A 185 -18.78 -18.71 2.87
CA ASN A 185 -17.96 -18.50 4.07
C ASN A 185 -16.85 -19.53 4.16
N VAL A 186 -15.62 -19.09 4.36
CA VAL A 186 -14.46 -19.94 4.65
C VAL A 186 -13.87 -19.56 5.99
N THR A 187 -13.79 -20.52 6.92
CA THR A 187 -13.15 -20.32 8.22
C THR A 187 -12.07 -21.38 8.42
N ALA A 188 -10.82 -21.00 8.30
CA ALA A 188 -9.67 -21.89 8.40
C ALA A 188 -8.40 -21.09 8.74
N PRO A 189 -7.36 -21.69 9.34
CA PRO A 189 -6.08 -21.01 9.57
C PRO A 189 -5.39 -20.56 8.28
N SER A 190 -5.66 -21.25 7.18
CA SER A 190 -5.19 -20.81 5.87
C SER A 190 -6.15 -21.22 4.74
N LEU A 191 -6.21 -20.35 3.71
CA LEU A 191 -6.93 -20.63 2.46
C LEU A 191 -6.00 -20.41 1.27
N LYS A 192 -5.87 -21.41 0.40
CA LYS A 192 -5.18 -21.28 -0.89
C LYS A 192 -6.19 -21.46 -2.03
N VAL A 193 -6.31 -20.46 -2.91
CA VAL A 193 -7.11 -20.52 -4.14
C VAL A 193 -6.17 -20.34 -5.32
N LEU A 194 -5.99 -21.39 -6.10
CA LEU A 194 -5.02 -21.46 -7.18
C LEU A 194 -5.73 -21.67 -8.51
N GLY A 195 -6.05 -20.58 -9.18
CA GLY A 195 -6.88 -20.62 -10.41
C GLY A 195 -8.34 -20.97 -10.14
N GLY A 196 -9.09 -21.12 -11.23
CA GLY A 196 -10.50 -21.49 -11.17
C GLY A 196 -11.46 -20.31 -11.06
N TYR A 197 -12.68 -20.61 -10.65
CA TYR A 197 -13.80 -19.69 -10.59
C TYR A 197 -14.56 -19.80 -9.27
N ILE A 198 -14.90 -18.67 -8.68
CA ILE A 198 -15.78 -18.59 -7.51
C ILE A 198 -16.86 -17.53 -7.80
N GLY A 199 -18.12 -17.95 -7.98
CA GLY A 199 -19.29 -17.08 -7.98
C GLY A 199 -20.02 -17.21 -6.65
N ALA A 200 -20.27 -16.09 -5.98
CA ALA A 200 -21.03 -16.03 -4.74
C ALA A 200 -21.93 -14.80 -4.75
N ASP A 201 -23.27 -15.04 -4.87
CA ASP A 201 -24.23 -13.94 -5.08
C ASP A 201 -24.27 -12.93 -3.93
N LYS A 202 -23.93 -13.36 -2.71
CA LYS A 202 -23.83 -12.50 -1.52
C LYS A 202 -22.38 -12.28 -1.05
N GLY A 203 -21.42 -12.68 -1.88
CA GLY A 203 -19.99 -12.49 -1.63
C GLY A 203 -19.28 -13.66 -0.95
N LEU A 204 -17.95 -13.59 -0.99
CA LEU A 204 -17.01 -14.52 -0.38
C LEU A 204 -16.42 -13.90 0.89
N LYS A 205 -16.62 -14.57 2.02
CA LYS A 205 -16.04 -14.16 3.30
C LYS A 205 -15.00 -15.18 3.78
N ILE A 206 -13.81 -14.70 4.06
CA ILE A 206 -12.69 -15.51 4.50
C ILE A 206 -12.27 -15.05 5.89
N ILE A 207 -12.25 -15.96 6.85
CA ILE A 207 -11.85 -15.69 8.22
C ILE A 207 -10.69 -16.61 8.57
N THR A 208 -9.51 -16.03 8.72
CA THR A 208 -8.31 -16.72 9.20
C THR A 208 -7.87 -16.16 10.57
N ALA A 209 -8.67 -15.25 11.14
CA ALA A 209 -8.41 -14.59 12.39
C ALA A 209 -8.78 -15.45 13.60
N ASN A 210 -8.13 -15.18 14.71
CA ASN A 210 -8.58 -15.59 16.04
C ASN A 210 -9.86 -14.83 16.39
N GLY A 211 -11.03 -15.38 16.06
CA GLY A 211 -12.27 -14.93 16.69
C GLY A 211 -12.35 -15.43 18.14
N LYS A 212 -13.34 -14.97 18.90
CA LYS A 212 -13.58 -15.47 20.26
C LYS A 212 -13.83 -16.98 20.30
N ASP A 213 -14.19 -17.57 19.19
CA ASP A 213 -14.61 -18.96 19.05
C ASP A 213 -13.64 -19.82 18.22
N PHE A 214 -12.48 -19.28 17.83
CA PHE A 214 -11.50 -19.97 16.99
C PHE A 214 -10.10 -19.57 17.39
N LEU A 215 -9.44 -20.43 18.15
CA LEU A 215 -8.03 -20.29 18.47
C LEU A 215 -7.22 -20.83 17.29
N LEU A 216 -6.75 -19.94 16.43
CA LEU A 216 -5.59 -20.28 15.62
C LEU A 216 -4.46 -20.60 16.56
N CYS A 217 -3.76 -21.68 16.28
CA CYS A 217 -2.57 -22.01 17.05
C CYS A 217 -1.64 -20.80 16.99
N PRO A 218 -1.40 -20.08 18.08
CA PRO A 218 -0.30 -19.18 18.13
C PRO A 218 0.91 -20.08 17.92
N THR A 219 1.54 -19.99 16.79
CA THR A 219 2.80 -20.64 16.53
C THR A 219 3.79 -20.07 17.54
N THR A 220 3.89 -20.71 18.67
CA THR A 220 4.82 -20.36 19.75
C THR A 220 6.25 -20.75 19.40
N SER A 221 6.46 -21.24 18.21
CA SER A 221 7.77 -21.51 17.64
C SER A 221 7.97 -20.57 16.47
N ALA A 222 9.17 -20.17 16.33
CA ALA A 222 9.75 -19.39 15.27
C ALA A 222 9.40 -19.81 13.81
N ASP A 223 8.31 -20.51 13.58
CA ASP A 223 7.86 -21.08 12.31
C ASP A 223 6.66 -20.30 11.73
N SER A 224 6.49 -19.05 12.12
CA SER A 224 5.27 -18.26 11.90
C SER A 224 5.18 -17.49 10.58
N TYR A 225 5.96 -17.82 9.59
CA TYR A 225 5.72 -17.39 8.22
C TYR A 225 4.59 -18.21 7.61
N HIS A 226 3.35 -17.89 7.98
CA HIS A 226 2.20 -18.59 7.44
C HIS A 226 1.46 -17.70 6.46
N GLU A 227 1.29 -18.20 5.25
CA GLU A 227 0.35 -17.66 4.30
C GLU A 227 -1.07 -17.91 4.81
N ALA A 228 -1.76 -16.87 5.27
CA ALA A 228 -3.14 -16.97 5.71
C ALA A 228 -4.09 -17.13 4.54
N VAL A 229 -3.98 -16.23 3.57
CA VAL A 229 -4.78 -16.27 2.35
C VAL A 229 -3.84 -16.15 1.16
N VAL A 230 -3.96 -17.08 0.24
CA VAL A 230 -3.26 -17.06 -1.05
C VAL A 230 -4.29 -17.21 -2.14
N MET A 231 -4.42 -16.20 -2.99
CA MET A 231 -5.25 -16.23 -4.20
C MET A 231 -4.38 -15.95 -5.40
N LYS A 232 -4.33 -16.86 -6.35
CA LYS A 232 -3.52 -16.68 -7.57
C LYS A 232 -4.33 -16.97 -8.82
N SER A 233 -4.41 -15.97 -9.71
CA SER A 233 -5.05 -16.10 -11.04
C SER A 233 -6.47 -16.64 -10.96
N VAL A 234 -7.24 -16.20 -9.98
CA VAL A 234 -8.63 -16.64 -9.76
C VAL A 234 -9.60 -15.60 -10.32
N GLN A 235 -10.73 -16.07 -10.86
CA GLN A 235 -11.88 -15.22 -11.14
C GLN A 235 -12.90 -15.36 -10.02
N ILE A 236 -13.30 -14.24 -9.43
CA ILE A 236 -14.33 -14.19 -8.38
C ILE A 236 -15.45 -13.25 -8.82
N ASP A 237 -16.66 -13.75 -8.85
CA ASP A 237 -17.87 -12.98 -9.10
C ASP A 237 -18.60 -12.78 -7.75
N GLY A 238 -18.51 -11.57 -7.22
CA GLY A 238 -19.04 -11.17 -5.91
C GLY A 238 -17.99 -10.39 -5.10
N ASP A 239 -18.45 -9.80 -4.01
CA ASP A 239 -17.58 -9.11 -3.07
C ASP A 239 -16.70 -10.10 -2.30
N VAL A 240 -15.47 -9.69 -1.99
CA VAL A 240 -14.52 -10.48 -1.21
C VAL A 240 -14.20 -9.75 0.08
N HIS A 241 -14.38 -10.44 1.21
CA HIS A 241 -14.02 -9.91 2.52
C HIS A 241 -13.06 -10.87 3.23
N ILE A 242 -11.86 -10.42 3.51
CA ILE A 242 -10.82 -11.18 4.22
C ILE A 242 -10.63 -10.57 5.60
N VAL A 243 -10.69 -11.41 6.63
CA VAL A 243 -10.34 -11.08 8.02
C VAL A 243 -9.22 -12.01 8.46
N SER A 244 -8.07 -11.44 8.78
CA SER A 244 -6.85 -12.19 9.05
C SER A 244 -6.22 -11.79 10.39
N ALA A 245 -5.64 -12.78 11.09
CA ALA A 245 -4.95 -12.57 12.36
C ALA A 245 -3.50 -12.09 12.19
N GLN A 246 -2.87 -11.78 13.32
CA GLN A 246 -1.46 -11.38 13.41
C GLN A 246 -0.52 -12.39 12.75
N ASP A 247 0.61 -11.86 12.28
CA ASP A 247 1.75 -12.61 11.73
C ASP A 247 1.46 -13.46 10.49
N LEU A 248 0.31 -13.26 9.89
CA LEU A 248 -0.09 -13.96 8.69
C LEU A 248 0.08 -13.08 7.46
N ILE A 249 0.32 -13.71 6.32
CA ILE A 249 0.54 -13.04 5.06
C ILE A 249 -0.65 -13.28 4.14
N ASN A 250 -1.23 -12.21 3.65
CA ASN A 250 -2.32 -12.25 2.67
C ASN A 250 -1.79 -11.89 1.29
N LEU A 251 -1.77 -12.86 0.40
CA LEU A 251 -1.29 -12.73 -0.98
C LEU A 251 -2.49 -12.81 -1.93
N VAL A 252 -2.67 -11.80 -2.76
CA VAL A 252 -3.62 -11.84 -3.88
C VAL A 252 -2.87 -11.47 -5.15
N ASP A 253 -2.57 -12.46 -5.99
CA ASP A 253 -1.71 -12.30 -7.15
C ASP A 253 -2.48 -12.58 -8.45
N GLY A 254 -2.63 -11.57 -9.29
CA GLY A 254 -3.35 -11.66 -10.56
C GLY A 254 -4.84 -12.01 -10.40
N GLY A 255 -5.49 -12.24 -11.53
CA GLY A 255 -6.91 -12.61 -11.56
C GLY A 255 -7.87 -11.43 -11.57
N THR A 256 -9.17 -11.74 -11.39
CA THR A 256 -10.23 -10.73 -11.47
C THR A 256 -11.23 -10.92 -10.34
N ILE A 257 -11.54 -9.83 -9.65
CA ILE A 257 -12.63 -9.76 -8.65
C ILE A 257 -13.71 -8.85 -9.23
N ASN A 258 -14.86 -9.41 -9.57
CA ASN A 258 -16.04 -8.70 -10.08
C ASN A 258 -16.92 -8.20 -8.93
N GLY A 259 -16.34 -7.51 -8.00
CA GLY A 259 -16.94 -6.94 -6.80
C GLY A 259 -15.92 -6.09 -6.05
N ASN A 260 -16.22 -5.80 -4.79
CA ASN A 260 -15.31 -5.11 -3.89
C ASN A 260 -14.33 -6.12 -3.25
N LEU A 261 -13.12 -5.64 -2.97
CA LEU A 261 -12.17 -6.37 -2.14
C LEU A 261 -11.94 -5.61 -0.83
N THR A 262 -12.31 -6.21 0.28
CA THR A 262 -12.08 -5.67 1.62
C THR A 262 -11.16 -6.60 2.40
N ILE A 263 -10.08 -6.08 2.94
CA ILE A 263 -9.11 -6.82 3.75
C ILE A 263 -8.93 -6.12 5.09
N ASN A 264 -9.24 -6.81 6.17
CA ASN A 264 -8.93 -6.42 7.53
C ASN A 264 -7.88 -7.39 8.07
N SER A 265 -6.66 -6.93 8.26
CA SER A 265 -5.54 -7.81 8.59
C SER A 265 -4.68 -7.26 9.71
N ASP A 266 -4.40 -8.08 10.71
CA ASP A 266 -3.35 -7.82 11.70
C ASP A 266 -1.96 -8.25 11.16
N GLY A 267 -1.91 -8.99 10.06
CA GLY A 267 -0.70 -9.43 9.38
C GLY A 267 -0.40 -8.63 8.11
N ASN A 268 0.62 -9.04 7.38
CA ASN A 268 1.04 -8.36 6.15
C ASN A 268 0.04 -8.55 5.00
N VAL A 269 -0.09 -7.55 4.16
CA VAL A 269 -0.92 -7.60 2.94
C VAL A 269 -0.04 -7.32 1.72
N ALA A 270 -0.02 -8.24 0.78
CA ALA A 270 0.75 -8.11 -0.45
C ALA A 270 -0.15 -8.44 -1.65
N LEU A 271 -0.68 -7.39 -2.28
CA LEU A 271 -1.53 -7.50 -3.45
C LEU A 271 -0.66 -7.36 -4.70
N ASN A 272 -0.49 -8.46 -5.40
CA ASN A 272 0.32 -8.54 -6.61
C ASN A 272 1.79 -8.09 -6.43
N ALA A 273 2.29 -8.18 -5.20
CA ALA A 273 3.58 -7.59 -4.84
C ALA A 273 4.79 -8.44 -5.22
N GLY A 274 4.59 -9.65 -5.74
CA GLY A 274 5.66 -10.58 -6.04
C GLY A 274 6.39 -11.10 -4.78
N LEU A 275 5.72 -11.09 -3.63
CA LEU A 275 6.26 -11.60 -2.39
C LEU A 275 6.38 -13.12 -2.47
N VAL A 276 7.59 -13.61 -2.25
CA VAL A 276 7.90 -15.04 -2.14
C VAL A 276 8.28 -15.33 -0.70
N VAL A 277 7.51 -16.20 -0.06
CA VAL A 277 7.76 -16.60 1.32
C VAL A 277 8.48 -17.95 1.31
N ASP A 278 9.70 -17.96 1.79
CA ASP A 278 10.44 -19.17 2.07
C ASP A 278 10.31 -19.52 3.57
N ALA A 279 9.31 -20.34 3.88
CA ALA A 279 9.03 -20.72 5.27
C ALA A 279 10.16 -21.55 5.91
N GLU A 280 10.91 -22.32 5.11
CA GLU A 280 12.02 -23.16 5.64
C GLU A 280 13.19 -22.31 6.09
N ASN A 281 13.52 -21.28 5.33
CA ASN A 281 14.62 -20.36 5.61
C ASN A 281 14.17 -19.07 6.30
N ARG A 282 12.89 -18.91 6.60
CA ARG A 282 12.29 -17.72 7.23
C ARG A 282 12.65 -16.44 6.50
N LYS A 283 12.56 -16.49 5.18
CA LYS A 283 12.96 -15.43 4.30
C LYS A 283 11.76 -14.93 3.51
N GLU A 284 11.58 -13.63 3.49
CA GLU A 284 10.71 -12.94 2.53
C GLU A 284 11.59 -12.40 1.43
N ASP A 285 11.22 -12.63 0.20
CA ASP A 285 11.90 -12.10 -0.97
C ASP A 285 10.86 -11.45 -1.88
N PHE A 286 11.19 -10.29 -2.44
CA PHE A 286 10.31 -9.58 -3.35
C PHE A 286 10.84 -9.77 -4.77
N ASN A 287 10.15 -10.60 -5.51
CA ASN A 287 10.47 -10.87 -6.91
C ASN A 287 9.44 -10.22 -7.84
N TYR A 288 9.21 -8.91 -7.63
CA TYR A 288 8.32 -8.15 -8.48
C TYR A 288 9.00 -7.82 -9.80
N ASP A 289 8.40 -8.27 -10.89
CA ASP A 289 8.76 -7.92 -12.26
C ASP A 289 7.48 -7.45 -12.96
N LYS A 290 7.39 -6.15 -13.24
CA LYS A 290 6.19 -5.56 -13.81
C LYS A 290 5.79 -6.18 -15.16
N ASP A 291 6.75 -6.71 -15.91
CA ASP A 291 6.49 -7.29 -17.24
C ASP A 291 5.99 -8.74 -17.15
N LYS A 292 6.34 -9.45 -16.08
CA LYS A 292 5.96 -10.87 -15.86
C LYS A 292 4.80 -11.05 -14.89
N THR A 293 4.56 -10.08 -14.00
CA THR A 293 3.46 -10.14 -13.04
C THR A 293 2.13 -9.97 -13.78
N ALA A 294 1.20 -10.89 -13.57
CA ALA A 294 -0.14 -10.81 -14.12
C ALA A 294 -0.91 -9.62 -13.51
N LEU A 295 -1.82 -9.03 -14.28
CA LEU A 295 -2.66 -7.94 -13.79
C LEU A 295 -3.68 -8.45 -12.76
N LEU A 296 -3.77 -7.77 -11.63
CA LEU A 296 -4.89 -7.91 -10.70
C LEU A 296 -5.98 -6.90 -11.07
N THR A 297 -7.18 -7.36 -11.37
CA THR A 297 -8.33 -6.50 -11.69
C THR A 297 -9.37 -6.56 -10.57
N ILE A 298 -9.74 -5.40 -10.05
CA ILE A 298 -10.83 -5.25 -9.07
C ILE A 298 -11.88 -4.34 -9.69
N ASN A 299 -13.04 -4.89 -10.02
CA ASN A 299 -14.10 -4.13 -10.70
C ASN A 299 -14.93 -3.26 -9.74
N GLY A 300 -14.80 -3.43 -8.43
CA GLY A 300 -15.35 -2.60 -7.37
C GLY A 300 -14.31 -1.75 -6.67
N ASP A 301 -14.59 -1.42 -5.42
CA ASP A 301 -13.68 -0.71 -4.52
C ASP A 301 -12.66 -1.66 -3.88
N LEU A 302 -11.46 -1.17 -3.63
CA LEU A 302 -10.46 -1.83 -2.80
C LEU A 302 -10.37 -1.12 -1.46
N LYS A 303 -10.57 -1.86 -0.37
CA LYS A 303 -10.34 -1.37 0.99
C LYS A 303 -9.38 -2.29 1.74
N VAL A 304 -8.30 -1.72 2.27
CA VAL A 304 -7.32 -2.43 3.10
C VAL A 304 -7.16 -1.70 4.42
N GLU A 305 -7.48 -2.37 5.51
CA GLU A 305 -7.14 -1.95 6.87
C GLU A 305 -6.12 -2.95 7.40
N ASN A 306 -4.88 -2.49 7.56
CA ASN A 306 -3.76 -3.34 7.90
C ASN A 306 -3.05 -2.87 9.16
N ASP A 307 -2.87 -3.79 10.10
CA ASP A 307 -2.05 -3.59 11.29
C ASP A 307 -0.69 -4.29 11.19
N GLY A 308 -0.47 -5.04 10.10
CA GLY A 308 0.81 -5.65 9.79
C GLY A 308 1.85 -4.63 9.32
N ARG A 309 3.10 -5.06 9.21
CA ARG A 309 4.22 -4.17 8.85
C ARG A 309 4.14 -3.62 7.44
N ILE A 310 3.53 -4.37 6.52
CA ILE A 310 3.59 -4.12 5.09
C ILE A 310 2.19 -4.17 4.49
N ALA A 311 1.87 -3.16 3.66
CA ALA A 311 0.71 -3.18 2.77
C ALA A 311 1.15 -2.75 1.36
N TYR A 312 1.11 -3.68 0.40
CA TYR A 312 1.48 -3.43 -1.00
C TYR A 312 0.30 -3.59 -1.93
N LEU A 313 0.23 -2.72 -2.93
CA LEU A 313 -0.62 -2.87 -4.11
C LEU A 313 0.21 -2.60 -5.36
N ARG A 314 0.44 -3.62 -6.17
CA ARG A 314 1.24 -3.50 -7.39
C ARG A 314 0.52 -4.07 -8.60
N LYS A 315 0.80 -3.52 -9.77
CA LYS A 315 0.24 -3.96 -11.07
C LYS A 315 -1.25 -4.32 -10.99
N ALA A 316 -2.04 -3.35 -10.60
CA ALA A 316 -3.47 -3.51 -10.39
C ALA A 316 -4.29 -2.49 -11.19
N HIS A 317 -5.47 -2.89 -11.64
CA HIS A 317 -6.51 -1.99 -12.13
C HIS A 317 -7.71 -2.06 -11.19
N VAL A 318 -7.98 -0.98 -10.49
CA VAL A 318 -9.14 -0.83 -9.60
C VAL A 318 -10.12 0.15 -10.23
N LYS A 319 -11.31 -0.32 -10.56
CA LYS A 319 -12.35 0.55 -11.18
C LYS A 319 -13.09 1.42 -10.16
N GLY A 320 -13.06 1.03 -8.90
CA GLY A 320 -13.59 1.80 -7.79
C GLY A 320 -12.55 2.70 -7.12
N ASN A 321 -12.83 3.04 -5.86
CA ASN A 321 -11.88 3.73 -5.00
C ASN A 321 -10.83 2.75 -4.45
N VAL A 322 -9.66 3.29 -4.14
CA VAL A 322 -8.62 2.58 -3.39
C VAL A 322 -8.46 3.27 -2.03
N ASP A 323 -8.83 2.59 -0.97
CA ASP A 323 -8.64 3.06 0.40
C ASP A 323 -7.72 2.09 1.13
N MET A 324 -6.48 2.49 1.39
CA MET A 324 -5.50 1.67 2.10
C MET A 324 -5.00 2.39 3.34
N SER A 325 -5.11 1.73 4.48
CA SER A 325 -4.56 2.19 5.75
C SER A 325 -3.61 1.17 6.35
N ASN A 326 -2.52 1.66 6.93
CA ASN A 326 -1.54 0.83 7.63
C ASN A 326 -1.12 1.46 8.95
N SER A 327 -1.24 0.72 10.05
CA SER A 327 -0.77 1.14 11.37
C SER A 327 0.57 0.51 11.76
N GLY A 328 1.02 -0.52 11.05
CA GLY A 328 2.23 -1.27 11.38
C GLY A 328 3.50 -0.82 10.66
N GLY A 329 3.44 0.14 9.72
CA GLY A 329 4.65 0.68 9.13
C GLY A 329 4.53 1.14 7.68
N PHE A 330 4.72 0.25 6.72
CA PHE A 330 4.94 0.60 5.32
C PHE A 330 3.72 0.38 4.44
N LEU A 331 3.42 1.36 3.60
CA LEU A 331 2.37 1.29 2.61
C LEU A 331 2.92 1.71 1.23
N GLU A 332 2.66 0.91 0.21
CA GLU A 332 3.15 1.19 -1.15
C GLU A 332 2.10 0.88 -2.22
N ILE A 333 2.04 1.76 -3.20
CA ILE A 333 1.40 1.47 -4.49
C ILE A 333 2.43 1.58 -5.62
N SER A 334 2.32 0.69 -6.61
CA SER A 334 3.19 0.68 -7.78
C SER A 334 2.47 0.17 -9.03
N ASP A 335 2.67 0.86 -10.14
CA ASP A 335 2.15 0.45 -11.46
C ASP A 335 0.63 0.18 -11.45
N ILE A 336 -0.13 1.07 -10.83
CA ILE A 336 -1.58 0.92 -10.73
C ILE A 336 -2.34 1.85 -11.67
N THR A 337 -3.51 1.38 -12.07
CA THR A 337 -4.57 2.23 -12.64
C THR A 337 -5.75 2.25 -11.66
N ALA A 338 -6.22 3.43 -11.30
CA ALA A 338 -7.43 3.62 -10.51
C ALA A 338 -8.39 4.55 -11.22
N ASP A 339 -9.63 4.08 -11.43
CA ASP A 339 -10.62 4.89 -12.17
C ASP A 339 -11.30 5.95 -11.30
N LYS A 340 -11.10 5.89 -9.96
CA LYS A 340 -11.61 6.85 -8.98
C LYS A 340 -10.52 7.36 -8.05
N ASP A 341 -10.89 7.70 -6.82
CA ASP A 341 -9.98 8.26 -5.84
C ASP A 341 -9.10 7.20 -5.18
N VAL A 342 -7.89 7.60 -4.83
CA VAL A 342 -6.93 6.78 -4.07
C VAL A 342 -6.58 7.50 -2.77
N ASN A 343 -6.80 6.82 -1.65
CA ASN A 343 -6.47 7.30 -0.31
C ASN A 343 -5.49 6.33 0.35
N LEU A 344 -4.33 6.85 0.72
CA LEU A 344 -3.27 6.12 1.39
C LEU A 344 -3.01 6.76 2.75
N THR A 345 -3.18 6.02 3.82
CA THR A 345 -3.07 6.57 5.17
C THR A 345 -2.21 5.68 6.06
N THR A 346 -1.25 6.28 6.76
CA THR A 346 -0.60 5.60 7.88
C THR A 346 -1.13 6.14 9.21
N THR A 347 -1.39 5.23 10.15
CA THR A 347 -1.90 5.57 11.48
C THR A 347 -0.95 5.07 12.56
N VAL A 348 -0.99 5.64 13.75
CA VAL A 348 -0.15 5.18 14.87
C VAL A 348 -0.92 4.15 15.69
N LYS A 349 -0.36 2.97 15.84
CA LYS A 349 -0.77 2.05 16.89
C LYS A 349 -0.16 2.53 18.21
N SER A 350 -0.98 2.72 19.23
CA SER A 350 -0.49 3.21 20.52
C SER A 350 0.62 2.32 21.08
N ASN A 351 1.78 2.89 21.39
CA ASN A 351 2.96 2.32 22.04
C ASN A 351 4.05 1.69 21.18
N GLU A 352 4.09 1.91 19.88
CA GLU A 352 5.16 1.39 19.03
C GLU A 352 5.98 2.54 18.41
N ASN A 353 7.30 2.48 18.53
CA ASN A 353 8.25 3.36 17.82
C ASN A 353 8.44 2.87 16.37
N VAL A 354 7.35 2.66 15.65
CA VAL A 354 7.42 2.22 14.25
C VAL A 354 7.50 3.44 13.35
N LYS A 355 8.43 3.41 12.42
CA LYS A 355 8.50 4.44 11.36
C LYS A 355 7.48 4.11 10.27
N HIS A 356 6.63 5.05 9.96
CA HIS A 356 5.60 4.92 8.94
C HIS A 356 6.00 5.63 7.66
N PHE A 357 5.83 4.96 6.53
CA PHE A 357 6.19 5.52 5.24
C PHE A 357 5.13 5.16 4.20
N VAL A 358 4.94 6.06 3.26
CA VAL A 358 4.13 5.79 2.07
C VAL A 358 4.98 5.97 0.83
N HIS A 359 4.97 4.96 -0.02
CA HIS A 359 5.61 5.01 -1.32
C HIS A 359 4.59 4.98 -2.46
N VAL A 360 4.78 5.86 -3.42
CA VAL A 360 4.06 5.88 -4.69
C VAL A 360 5.12 5.75 -5.78
N VAL A 361 5.33 4.54 -6.29
CA VAL A 361 6.45 4.23 -7.20
C VAL A 361 5.95 3.61 -8.50
N GLY A 362 6.80 3.55 -9.54
CA GLY A 362 6.42 3.01 -10.85
C GLY A 362 5.46 3.94 -11.62
N ASP A 363 4.75 3.37 -12.59
CA ASP A 363 3.80 4.09 -13.44
C ASP A 363 2.40 4.02 -12.84
N ASN A 364 1.89 5.15 -12.32
CA ASN A 364 0.57 5.21 -11.72
C ASN A 364 -0.34 6.17 -12.49
N ASP A 365 -1.56 5.73 -12.82
CA ASP A 365 -2.59 6.51 -13.50
C ASP A 365 -3.89 6.50 -12.67
N ILE A 366 -4.12 7.59 -11.94
CA ILE A 366 -5.25 7.77 -11.04
C ILE A 366 -6.18 8.82 -11.63
N LYS A 367 -7.40 8.44 -12.03
CA LYS A 367 -8.34 9.37 -12.69
C LYS A 367 -8.99 10.35 -11.72
N GLY A 368 -9.08 9.99 -10.45
CA GLY A 368 -9.62 10.84 -9.38
C GLY A 368 -8.56 11.65 -8.66
N ASN A 369 -8.74 11.78 -7.34
CA ASN A 369 -7.77 12.37 -6.43
C ASN A 369 -6.79 11.31 -5.92
N LEU A 370 -5.56 11.72 -5.63
CA LEU A 370 -4.63 10.97 -4.80
C LEU A 370 -4.43 11.72 -3.48
N THR A 371 -4.85 11.11 -2.39
CA THR A 371 -4.59 11.61 -1.04
C THR A 371 -3.63 10.68 -0.32
N VAL A 372 -2.52 11.23 0.15
CA VAL A 372 -1.53 10.51 0.94
C VAL A 372 -1.34 11.26 2.26
N ASP A 373 -1.82 10.67 3.34
CA ASP A 373 -1.64 11.19 4.70
C ASP A 373 -0.74 10.23 5.48
N SER A 374 0.51 10.61 5.71
CA SER A 374 1.50 9.78 6.43
C SER A 374 1.92 10.40 7.74
N ILE A 375 2.16 9.55 8.73
CA ILE A 375 2.78 10.00 9.99
C ILE A 375 4.20 10.49 9.74
N HIS A 376 4.99 9.70 9.00
CA HIS A 376 6.37 10.07 8.67
C HIS A 376 6.51 10.39 7.18
N ASN A 377 7.52 9.88 6.51
CA ASN A 377 7.88 10.28 5.16
C ASN A 377 6.90 9.81 4.07
N ILE A 378 6.79 10.61 3.03
CA ILE A 378 6.12 10.25 1.78
C ILE A 378 7.14 10.34 0.65
N HIS A 379 7.24 9.27 -0.14
CA HIS A 379 8.06 9.24 -1.32
C HIS A 379 7.20 9.00 -2.56
N ILE A 380 7.24 9.94 -3.48
CA ILE A 380 6.66 9.83 -4.81
C ILE A 380 7.83 9.62 -5.78
N GLY A 381 8.00 8.37 -6.17
CA GLY A 381 9.15 7.91 -6.93
C GLY A 381 10.13 7.05 -6.14
N GLY A 382 11.01 6.38 -6.85
CA GLY A 382 12.05 5.55 -6.24
C GLY A 382 13.19 6.39 -5.70
N TYR A 383 13.88 5.83 -4.74
CA TYR A 383 14.94 6.54 -4.06
C TYR A 383 16.33 5.95 -4.28
N ASP A 384 16.45 4.67 -4.53
CA ASP A 384 17.73 3.98 -4.66
C ASP A 384 18.00 3.56 -6.10
N SER A 385 19.17 3.87 -6.60
CA SER A 385 19.68 3.40 -7.90
C SER A 385 19.72 1.86 -8.04
N LYS A 386 19.61 1.14 -6.94
CA LYS A 386 19.49 -0.33 -6.94
C LYS A 386 18.07 -0.84 -7.17
N LEU A 387 17.08 0.03 -7.07
CA LEU A 387 15.68 -0.21 -7.43
C LEU A 387 15.37 0.42 -8.78
N GLU A 388 16.29 0.38 -9.73
CA GLU A 388 16.15 1.02 -11.05
C GLU A 388 14.80 0.72 -11.71
N ASN A 389 14.25 -0.47 -11.49
CA ASN A 389 12.93 -0.85 -12.02
C ASN A 389 11.75 -0.22 -11.28
N LEU A 390 11.92 0.25 -10.04
CA LEU A 390 10.90 0.94 -9.25
C LEU A 390 11.17 2.45 -9.14
N ALA A 391 12.40 2.88 -9.40
CA ALA A 391 12.78 4.29 -9.39
C ALA A 391 12.32 5.03 -10.65
N ALA A 392 12.19 4.32 -11.76
CA ALA A 392 11.62 4.85 -12.99
C ALA A 392 10.10 4.78 -12.93
N GLY A 393 9.44 5.77 -13.50
CA GLY A 393 7.99 5.79 -13.62
C GLY A 393 7.45 7.19 -13.72
N SER A 394 6.14 7.29 -13.68
CA SER A 394 5.41 8.56 -13.71
C SER A 394 4.15 8.47 -12.85
N LEU A 395 3.74 9.60 -12.31
CA LEU A 395 2.49 9.72 -11.57
C LEU A 395 1.55 10.66 -12.31
N LYS A 396 0.38 10.15 -12.70
CA LYS A 396 -0.73 10.97 -13.23
C LYS A 396 -1.90 10.92 -12.28
N VAL A 397 -2.38 12.10 -11.90
CA VAL A 397 -3.56 12.29 -11.05
C VAL A 397 -4.53 13.19 -11.78
N GLY A 398 -5.71 12.69 -12.10
CA GLY A 398 -6.67 13.44 -12.90
C GLY A 398 -7.23 14.69 -12.22
N LYS A 399 -7.14 14.76 -10.88
CA LYS A 399 -7.64 15.90 -10.10
C LYS A 399 -6.57 16.43 -9.16
N THR A 400 -6.70 16.18 -7.87
CA THR A 400 -5.80 16.73 -6.84
C THR A 400 -4.85 15.66 -6.32
N LEU A 401 -3.56 15.98 -6.33
CA LEU A 401 -2.54 15.30 -5.54
C LEU A 401 -2.40 16.02 -4.20
N LYS A 402 -2.74 15.35 -3.12
CA LYS A 402 -2.50 15.79 -1.76
C LYS A 402 -1.53 14.82 -1.10
N ALA A 403 -0.37 15.30 -0.62
CA ALA A 403 0.60 14.48 0.09
C ALA A 403 1.07 15.20 1.36
N HIS A 404 0.60 14.72 2.50
CA HIS A 404 0.83 15.35 3.80
C HIS A 404 1.58 14.40 4.74
N ALA A 405 2.83 14.69 5.03
CA ALA A 405 3.67 14.02 6.00
C ALA A 405 3.63 14.77 7.34
N LYS A 406 3.04 14.18 8.38
CA LYS A 406 2.83 14.85 9.67
C LYS A 406 4.16 15.12 10.39
N GLU A 407 5.02 14.14 10.46
CA GLU A 407 6.30 14.17 11.20
C GLU A 407 7.52 13.91 10.29
N GLY A 408 7.32 13.89 8.99
CA GLY A 408 8.34 13.58 8.01
C GLY A 408 8.46 14.58 6.89
N SER A 409 9.13 14.16 5.83
CA SER A 409 9.32 14.88 4.59
C SER A 409 8.44 14.33 3.47
N VAL A 410 8.19 15.17 2.47
CA VAL A 410 7.64 14.74 1.19
C VAL A 410 8.74 14.81 0.14
N LYS A 411 9.03 13.69 -0.51
CA LYS A 411 10.02 13.61 -1.58
C LYS A 411 9.36 13.23 -2.90
N VAL A 412 9.69 13.95 -3.97
CA VAL A 412 9.19 13.69 -5.33
C VAL A 412 10.38 13.51 -6.26
N THR A 413 10.52 12.33 -6.84
CA THR A 413 11.65 11.95 -7.72
C THR A 413 11.22 11.39 -9.06
N ILE A 414 9.94 11.39 -9.37
CA ILE A 414 9.40 11.05 -10.69
C ILE A 414 8.52 12.17 -11.22
N ASP A 415 8.42 12.26 -12.52
CA ASP A 415 7.53 13.22 -13.18
C ASP A 415 6.10 13.00 -12.73
N THR A 416 5.49 14.08 -12.25
CA THR A 416 4.19 14.06 -11.61
C THR A 416 3.26 15.05 -12.28
N GLU A 417 2.07 14.61 -12.69
CA GLU A 417 1.04 15.45 -13.30
C GLU A 417 -0.25 15.38 -12.49
N ALA A 418 -0.85 16.54 -12.17
CA ALA A 418 -2.15 16.67 -11.53
C ALA A 418 -2.83 17.97 -11.94
N ASP A 419 -4.16 18.12 -11.69
CA ASP A 419 -4.79 19.45 -11.82
C ASP A 419 -4.35 20.39 -10.70
N LYS A 420 -4.29 19.87 -9.47
CA LYS A 420 -3.81 20.60 -8.30
C LYS A 420 -2.82 19.76 -7.49
N VAL A 421 -1.83 20.43 -6.92
CA VAL A 421 -0.82 19.80 -6.05
C VAL A 421 -0.78 20.50 -4.70
N ASP A 422 -0.95 19.73 -3.63
CA ASP A 422 -0.87 20.17 -2.24
C ASP A 422 0.12 19.26 -1.49
N LEU A 423 1.36 19.74 -1.31
CA LEU A 423 2.39 19.02 -0.60
C LEU A 423 2.66 19.68 0.76
N LYS A 424 2.62 18.87 1.82
CA LYS A 424 2.86 19.35 3.17
C LYS A 424 3.82 18.45 3.93
N SER A 425 4.87 19.04 4.46
CA SER A 425 5.81 18.43 5.39
C SER A 425 5.68 19.12 6.76
N GLY A 426 5.22 18.38 7.78
CA GLY A 426 4.94 18.96 9.10
C GLY A 426 6.18 19.30 9.92
N THR A 427 7.23 18.53 9.77
CA THR A 427 8.46 18.70 10.59
C THR A 427 9.74 18.88 9.80
N LEU A 428 9.75 18.55 8.51
CA LEU A 428 10.96 18.56 7.69
C LEU A 428 10.77 19.35 6.39
N ASN A 429 10.96 18.72 5.25
CA ASN A 429 11.14 19.38 3.96
C ASN A 429 10.25 18.80 2.86
N ILE A 430 10.06 19.56 1.80
CA ILE A 430 9.59 19.09 0.49
C ILE A 430 10.80 19.10 -0.43
N ILE A 431 11.18 17.96 -0.97
CA ILE A 431 12.45 17.77 -1.69
C ILE A 431 12.20 17.11 -3.05
N THR A 432 12.98 17.48 -4.05
CA THR A 432 13.13 16.73 -5.30
C THR A 432 14.60 16.34 -5.50
N ASP A 433 14.84 15.44 -6.43
CA ASP A 433 16.20 15.11 -6.89
C ASP A 433 16.78 16.16 -7.86
N GLY A 434 16.02 17.21 -8.16
CA GLY A 434 16.38 18.24 -9.13
C GLY A 434 16.15 17.86 -10.60
N ILE A 435 15.65 16.66 -10.87
CA ILE A 435 15.36 16.13 -12.22
C ILE A 435 13.86 16.06 -12.46
N ALA A 436 13.12 15.50 -11.52
CA ALA A 436 11.68 15.32 -11.64
C ALA A 436 10.94 16.67 -11.72
N THR A 437 9.91 16.72 -12.55
CA THR A 437 9.06 17.89 -12.74
C THR A 437 7.64 17.62 -12.27
N ILE A 438 7.10 18.55 -11.49
CA ILE A 438 5.71 18.52 -11.06
C ILE A 438 4.91 19.46 -11.97
N LYS A 439 3.92 18.93 -12.69
CA LYS A 439 3.04 19.68 -13.57
C LYS A 439 1.65 19.80 -12.98
N ALA A 440 1.19 21.02 -12.75
CA ALA A 440 -0.17 21.31 -12.30
C ALA A 440 -0.62 22.71 -12.70
N ASN A 441 -1.92 22.98 -12.55
CA ASN A 441 -2.48 24.31 -12.72
C ASN A 441 -2.35 25.15 -11.44
N ASP A 442 -2.38 24.51 -10.27
CA ASP A 442 -2.27 25.18 -8.96
C ASP A 442 -1.40 24.36 -8.00
N TYR A 443 -0.52 25.05 -7.28
CA TYR A 443 0.44 24.47 -6.35
C TYR A 443 0.30 25.09 -4.97
N LYS A 444 0.35 24.22 -3.95
CA LYS A 444 0.47 24.59 -2.54
C LYS A 444 1.62 23.79 -1.91
N PHE A 445 2.54 24.50 -1.28
CA PHE A 445 3.69 23.91 -0.62
C PHE A 445 3.79 24.44 0.81
N GLU A 446 3.84 23.52 1.77
CA GLU A 446 4.02 23.87 3.17
C GLU A 446 5.07 22.94 3.80
N ALA A 447 6.14 23.50 4.34
CA ALA A 447 7.21 22.76 4.99
C ALA A 447 7.65 23.44 6.27
N LYS A 448 8.39 22.73 7.13
CA LYS A 448 8.97 23.36 8.31
C LYS A 448 10.18 24.21 7.91
N HIS A 449 11.13 23.64 7.20
CA HIS A 449 12.42 24.31 6.94
C HIS A 449 12.62 24.64 5.46
N TYR A 450 12.50 23.66 4.56
CA TYR A 450 12.86 23.83 3.15
C TYR A 450 11.79 23.33 2.20
N ILE A 451 11.61 24.09 1.13
CA ILE A 451 10.91 23.72 -0.08
C ILE A 451 11.94 23.75 -1.20
N GLY A 452 12.18 22.62 -1.84
CA GLY A 452 13.39 22.39 -2.62
C GLY A 452 14.57 21.99 -1.75
N GLY A 453 15.64 21.49 -2.34
CA GLY A 453 16.89 21.17 -1.65
C GLY A 453 17.84 22.35 -1.67
N VAL A 454 18.44 22.69 -0.55
CA VAL A 454 19.49 23.68 -0.47
C VAL A 454 20.71 23.04 0.16
N ASP A 455 21.73 22.88 -0.66
CA ASP A 455 23.00 22.42 -0.18
C ASP A 455 23.85 23.61 0.28
N GLN A 456 24.63 23.40 1.33
CA GLN A 456 25.49 24.42 1.91
C GLN A 456 24.76 25.76 2.14
N LYS A 457 23.63 25.69 2.84
CA LYS A 457 22.78 26.80 3.22
C LYS A 457 23.58 28.05 3.62
N GLU A 458 24.61 27.88 4.45
CA GLU A 458 25.39 28.98 4.98
C GLU A 458 26.19 29.70 3.87
N ASN A 459 26.76 28.95 2.94
CA ASN A 459 27.51 29.55 1.83
C ASN A 459 26.63 30.30 0.84
N ILE A 460 25.44 29.79 0.61
CA ILE A 460 24.44 30.44 -0.28
C ILE A 460 23.91 31.70 0.40
N ILE A 461 23.53 31.60 1.67
CA ILE A 461 23.04 32.75 2.42
C ILE A 461 24.16 33.82 2.57
N ASP A 462 25.38 33.42 2.91
CA ASP A 462 26.50 34.37 2.98
C ASP A 462 26.77 35.04 1.62
N ALA A 463 26.72 34.28 0.53
CA ALA A 463 26.84 34.86 -0.80
C ALA A 463 25.73 35.85 -1.12
N MET A 464 24.50 35.56 -0.73
CA MET A 464 23.33 36.41 -0.95
C MET A 464 23.35 37.64 -0.06
N GLU A 465 23.63 37.47 1.23
CA GLU A 465 23.67 38.57 2.20
C GLU A 465 24.87 39.55 1.95
N ASN A 466 25.96 39.03 1.45
CA ASN A 466 27.15 39.81 1.15
C ASN A 466 27.31 40.21 -0.33
N TYR A 467 26.25 40.02 -1.12
CA TYR A 467 26.23 40.38 -2.55
C TYR A 467 27.36 39.74 -3.37
N LYS A 468 27.82 38.58 -2.94
CA LYS A 468 28.82 37.82 -3.70
C LYS A 468 28.14 37.07 -4.85
N PRO A 469 28.82 36.85 -5.97
CA PRO A 469 28.31 35.96 -7.01
C PRO A 469 27.88 34.63 -6.39
N LEU A 470 26.64 34.21 -6.66
CA LEU A 470 26.17 32.92 -6.17
C LEU A 470 27.10 31.81 -6.67
N PRO A 471 27.48 30.89 -5.81
CA PRO A 471 28.19 29.71 -6.25
C PRO A 471 27.33 29.00 -7.31
N VAL A 472 27.97 28.48 -8.33
CA VAL A 472 27.38 27.87 -9.53
C VAL A 472 26.05 27.14 -9.22
N VAL A 473 25.04 27.40 -10.05
CA VAL A 473 23.64 26.96 -9.94
C VAL A 473 23.47 25.46 -9.62
N ASN A 474 24.48 24.65 -9.77
CA ASN A 474 24.50 23.21 -9.46
C ASN A 474 24.43 22.87 -7.96
N LYS A 475 24.44 23.87 -7.09
CA LYS A 475 24.38 23.66 -5.62
C LYS A 475 22.97 23.87 -5.03
N ILE A 476 22.01 24.28 -5.82
CA ILE A 476 20.61 24.45 -5.39
C ILE A 476 19.77 23.38 -6.06
N SER A 477 19.19 22.48 -5.27
CA SER A 477 18.14 21.59 -5.75
C SER A 477 16.82 22.34 -5.70
N TYR A 478 16.31 22.69 -6.85
CA TYR A 478 15.00 23.33 -6.95
C TYR A 478 13.89 22.29 -6.84
N LEU A 479 12.77 22.70 -6.24
CA LEU A 479 11.51 22.05 -6.49
C LEU A 479 11.07 22.45 -7.92
N ASN A 480 11.13 21.52 -8.86
CA ASN A 480 10.85 21.80 -10.25
C ASN A 480 9.35 21.71 -10.53
N ILE A 481 8.79 22.77 -11.12
CA ILE A 481 7.41 22.79 -11.62
C ILE A 481 7.40 23.10 -13.11
N ASP A 482 6.33 22.73 -13.81
CA ASP A 482 6.24 23.00 -15.26
C ASP A 482 5.76 24.43 -15.56
N GLY A 483 5.13 25.10 -14.62
CA GLY A 483 4.55 26.44 -14.72
C GLY A 483 3.18 26.46 -14.06
N GLY A 484 2.58 27.63 -13.99
CA GLY A 484 1.23 27.81 -13.45
C GLY A 484 1.18 28.64 -12.18
N ASN A 485 0.08 28.48 -11.44
CA ASN A 485 -0.20 29.27 -10.24
C ASN A 485 0.38 28.63 -8.99
N VAL A 486 1.31 29.29 -8.34
CA VAL A 486 1.80 28.91 -7.01
C VAL A 486 1.00 29.70 -5.98
N SER A 487 -0.14 29.16 -5.57
CA SER A 487 -1.10 29.85 -4.71
C SER A 487 -0.65 29.95 -3.25
N LYS A 488 0.22 29.04 -2.80
CA LYS A 488 0.72 29.06 -1.42
C LYS A 488 2.11 28.44 -1.32
N VAL A 489 3.03 29.17 -0.69
CA VAL A 489 4.34 28.69 -0.23
C VAL A 489 4.50 29.08 1.23
N THR A 490 4.69 28.16 2.13
CA THR A 490 4.80 28.47 3.56
C THR A 490 5.93 27.66 4.19
N THR A 491 6.77 28.33 4.98
CA THR A 491 7.64 27.66 5.95
C THR A 491 7.30 28.10 7.36
N THR A 492 7.43 27.17 8.32
CA THR A 492 7.11 27.44 9.73
C THR A 492 8.34 27.75 10.57
N ASP A 493 9.53 27.54 10.03
CA ASP A 493 10.80 27.95 10.65
C ASP A 493 11.13 29.39 10.26
N SER A 494 11.61 30.19 11.22
CA SER A 494 12.05 31.57 11.01
C SER A 494 13.20 31.70 9.99
N ASN A 495 13.92 30.64 9.70
CA ASN A 495 14.99 30.56 8.70
C ASN A 495 14.60 29.77 7.45
N GLY A 496 13.29 29.59 7.21
CA GLY A 496 12.79 28.80 6.11
C GLY A 496 13.26 29.29 4.74
N ILE A 497 13.54 28.34 3.85
CA ILE A 497 14.01 28.60 2.49
C ILE A 497 13.07 27.93 1.48
N ALA A 498 12.72 28.63 0.42
CA ALA A 498 11.98 28.08 -0.71
C ALA A 498 12.80 28.27 -2.00
N ALA A 499 13.22 27.17 -2.62
CA ALA A 499 13.90 27.16 -3.90
C ALA A 499 12.98 26.50 -4.95
N ILE A 500 12.38 27.30 -5.81
CA ILE A 500 11.40 26.85 -6.81
C ILE A 500 11.86 27.23 -8.20
N ARG A 501 11.88 26.25 -9.10
CA ARG A 501 12.16 26.47 -10.52
C ARG A 501 10.97 26.06 -11.37
N SER A 502 10.60 26.93 -12.30
CA SER A 502 9.58 26.65 -13.29
C SER A 502 10.16 26.52 -14.69
N ASN A 503 9.66 25.58 -15.48
CA ASN A 503 10.02 25.47 -16.89
C ASN A 503 9.30 26.53 -17.74
N ASN A 504 8.10 26.94 -17.31
CA ASN A 504 7.24 27.93 -17.97
C ASN A 504 6.96 29.11 -17.05
N ASP A 505 5.94 29.92 -17.39
CA ASP A 505 5.56 31.08 -16.59
C ASP A 505 5.15 30.68 -15.17
N MET A 506 5.67 31.37 -14.17
CA MET A 506 5.35 31.16 -12.76
C MET A 506 4.58 32.37 -12.21
N TYR A 507 3.39 32.10 -11.67
CA TYR A 507 2.56 33.09 -10.99
C TYR A 507 2.58 32.81 -9.49
N LEU A 508 3.45 33.49 -8.75
CA LEU A 508 3.58 33.34 -7.31
C LEU A 508 2.59 34.26 -6.61
N ASN A 509 1.49 33.72 -6.10
CA ASN A 509 0.39 34.50 -5.52
C ASN A 509 0.33 34.48 -3.99
N GLY A 510 1.01 33.55 -3.33
CA GLY A 510 1.06 33.49 -1.87
C GLY A 510 2.38 32.96 -1.35
N MET A 511 3.00 33.66 -0.42
CA MET A 511 4.20 33.21 0.30
C MET A 511 4.23 33.79 1.70
N SER A 512 4.51 32.97 2.69
CA SER A 512 4.59 33.41 4.09
C SER A 512 5.58 32.58 4.91
N GLY A 513 6.20 33.19 5.92
CA GLY A 513 7.17 32.52 6.81
C GLY A 513 8.52 32.19 6.13
N VAL A 514 8.69 32.49 4.86
CA VAL A 514 9.92 32.22 4.11
C VAL A 514 10.92 33.34 4.35
N LYS A 515 12.08 33.01 4.92
CA LYS A 515 13.17 33.98 5.08
C LYS A 515 13.87 34.25 3.76
N THR A 516 14.09 33.20 2.97
CA THR A 516 14.80 33.34 1.69
C THR A 516 14.06 32.54 0.61
N ALA A 517 13.61 33.25 -0.42
CA ALA A 517 13.03 32.63 -1.62
C ALA A 517 14.07 32.69 -2.75
N ILE A 518 14.27 31.59 -3.44
CA ILE A 518 15.16 31.46 -4.60
C ILE A 518 14.26 31.00 -5.77
N LEU A 519 14.00 31.87 -6.70
CA LEU A 519 13.07 31.68 -7.78
C LEU A 519 13.78 31.64 -9.11
N SER A 520 13.42 30.72 -9.98
CA SER A 520 13.91 30.65 -11.36
C SER A 520 12.77 30.26 -12.30
N SER A 521 12.75 30.80 -13.49
CA SER A 521 11.79 30.41 -14.53
C SER A 521 12.49 30.33 -15.89
N GLY A 522 12.06 29.38 -16.71
CA GLY A 522 12.46 29.33 -18.12
C GLY A 522 11.79 30.43 -18.96
N LYS A 523 10.80 31.13 -18.40
CA LYS A 523 10.09 32.26 -19.04
C LYS A 523 9.93 33.41 -18.07
N ASP A 524 8.73 33.71 -17.64
CA ASP A 524 8.42 34.91 -16.85
C ASP A 524 8.03 34.56 -15.43
N ILE A 525 8.31 35.45 -14.49
CA ILE A 525 7.83 35.35 -13.10
C ILE A 525 6.93 36.53 -12.81
N VAL A 526 5.76 36.26 -12.26
CA VAL A 526 4.85 37.24 -11.71
C VAL A 526 4.73 37.01 -10.21
N ILE A 527 5.10 38.01 -9.43
CA ILE A 527 4.97 38.03 -7.97
C ILE A 527 3.72 38.83 -7.62
N GLY A 528 2.75 38.15 -7.02
CA GLY A 528 1.47 38.72 -6.63
C GLY A 528 1.47 39.33 -5.22
N ASP A 529 0.28 39.67 -4.80
CA ASP A 529 -0.01 40.57 -3.68
C ASP A 529 0.27 39.98 -2.29
N ASP A 530 0.09 38.67 -2.12
CA ASP A 530 0.22 37.98 -0.83
C ASP A 530 1.57 37.30 -0.63
N VAL A 531 2.60 37.79 -1.34
CA VAL A 531 3.95 37.25 -1.22
C VAL A 531 4.72 38.00 -0.14
N HIS A 532 5.07 37.29 0.93
CA HIS A 532 5.81 37.80 2.07
C HIS A 532 7.04 36.93 2.32
N ALA A 533 8.20 37.38 1.86
CA ALA A 533 9.48 36.75 2.15
C ALA A 533 10.46 37.77 2.71
N GLY A 534 11.42 37.31 3.49
CA GLY A 534 12.49 38.17 3.97
C GLY A 534 13.38 38.66 2.83
N ASN A 535 13.77 37.72 1.95
CA ASN A 535 14.58 37.99 0.77
C ASN A 535 14.04 37.19 -0.42
N ILE A 536 14.00 37.79 -1.59
CA ILE A 536 13.65 37.11 -2.85
C ILE A 536 14.83 37.25 -3.81
N HIS A 537 15.32 36.12 -4.29
CA HIS A 537 16.38 36.04 -5.29
C HIS A 537 15.80 35.43 -6.57
N VAL A 538 15.81 36.18 -7.65
CA VAL A 538 15.41 35.71 -8.96
C VAL A 538 16.62 35.33 -9.76
N MET A 539 16.69 34.08 -10.20
CA MET A 539 17.88 33.46 -10.75
C MET A 539 17.69 32.95 -12.16
N GLY A 540 18.80 32.75 -12.83
CA GLY A 540 18.88 31.90 -14.00
C GLY A 540 18.25 32.46 -15.26
N GLU A 541 17.34 31.69 -15.85
CA GLU A 541 16.81 31.92 -17.19
C GLU A 541 15.56 32.81 -17.25
N THR A 542 15.17 33.42 -16.14
CA THR A 542 13.99 34.28 -16.06
C THR A 542 14.11 35.45 -17.03
N ARG A 543 13.15 35.59 -17.93
CA ARG A 543 13.15 36.63 -18.96
C ARG A 543 12.57 37.97 -18.48
N ASN A 544 11.42 37.87 -17.83
CA ASN A 544 10.76 39.02 -17.26
C ASN A 544 10.34 38.78 -15.83
N LEU A 545 10.43 39.80 -15.02
CA LEU A 545 9.94 39.81 -13.65
C LEU A 545 8.88 40.88 -13.52
N THR A 546 7.68 40.51 -13.11
CA THR A 546 6.60 41.44 -12.80
C THR A 546 6.29 41.32 -11.31
N VAL A 547 6.30 42.45 -10.61
CA VAL A 547 5.89 42.53 -9.20
C VAL A 547 4.62 43.35 -9.14
N SER A 548 3.53 42.68 -8.74
CA SER A 548 2.24 43.32 -8.52
C SER A 548 2.01 43.52 -7.04
N THR A 549 1.49 44.70 -6.67
CA THR A 549 1.14 44.98 -5.30
C THR A 549 -0.34 45.12 -5.10
N PRO A 550 -0.82 44.76 -3.91
CA PRO A 550 -2.16 45.10 -3.51
C PRO A 550 -2.28 46.61 -3.22
N LYS A 551 -3.48 47.04 -2.95
CA LYS A 551 -3.85 48.44 -2.67
C LYS A 551 -3.13 49.05 -1.45
N ASN A 552 -2.35 48.31 -0.71
CA ASN A 552 -1.56 48.78 0.41
C ASN A 552 -0.07 48.69 0.08
N THR A 553 0.63 49.80 0.20
CA THR A 553 2.08 49.94 0.03
C THR A 553 2.86 48.87 0.77
N ARG A 554 3.69 48.10 0.08
CA ARG A 554 4.62 47.13 0.67
C ARG A 554 6.03 47.37 0.13
N ASP A 555 6.99 47.22 1.03
CA ASP A 555 8.39 47.19 0.69
C ASP A 555 8.77 45.77 0.31
N TYR A 556 9.11 45.55 -0.95
CA TYR A 556 9.69 44.30 -1.42
C TYR A 556 11.22 44.40 -1.40
N ILE A 557 11.85 43.45 -0.80
CA ILE A 557 13.30 43.37 -0.81
C ILE A 557 13.72 42.30 -1.82
N LEU A 558 14.06 42.72 -3.02
CA LEU A 558 14.67 41.88 -4.04
C LEU A 558 16.18 42.03 -3.95
N ASN A 559 16.80 41.12 -3.18
CA ASN A 559 18.24 41.26 -2.89
C ASN A 559 19.16 40.81 -4.02
N TYR A 560 18.64 40.02 -4.93
CA TYR A 560 19.40 39.50 -6.05
C TYR A 560 18.54 39.18 -7.25
N ILE A 561 18.85 39.78 -8.37
CA ILE A 561 18.20 39.50 -9.65
C ILE A 561 19.29 39.15 -10.66
N ASN A 562 19.38 37.89 -11.04
CA ASN A 562 20.26 37.43 -12.10
C ASN A 562 19.39 37.00 -13.29
N ILE A 563 19.25 37.90 -14.22
CA ILE A 563 18.44 37.72 -15.44
C ILE A 563 19.40 37.65 -16.62
N LYS A 564 19.26 36.64 -17.47
CA LYS A 564 20.01 36.54 -18.75
C LYS A 564 19.29 37.32 -19.85
N ASP A 565 20.06 37.87 -20.77
CA ASP A 565 19.60 38.60 -21.95
C ASP A 565 18.81 39.90 -21.65
N THR A 566 18.20 40.47 -22.64
CA THR A 566 17.40 41.68 -22.51
C THR A 566 16.10 41.36 -21.78
N GLN A 567 15.95 41.91 -20.58
CA GLN A 567 14.85 41.51 -19.73
C GLN A 567 14.15 42.72 -19.12
N LYS A 568 12.89 42.50 -18.79
CA LYS A 568 12.00 43.55 -18.35
C LYS A 568 11.59 43.30 -16.89
N ILE A 569 11.81 44.30 -16.04
CA ILE A 569 11.24 44.31 -14.71
C ILE A 569 10.12 45.33 -14.71
N THR A 570 8.92 44.90 -14.32
CA THR A 570 7.74 45.75 -14.21
C THR A 570 7.31 45.79 -12.74
N VAL A 571 7.13 46.99 -12.22
CA VAL A 571 6.69 47.24 -10.85
C VAL A 571 5.42 48.07 -10.92
N ASP A 572 4.39 47.66 -10.18
CA ASP A 572 3.14 48.41 -10.10
C ASP A 572 3.32 49.67 -9.26
N LYS A 573 2.44 50.66 -9.53
CA LYS A 573 2.37 51.89 -8.77
C LYS A 573 2.18 51.59 -7.27
N ASP A 574 2.78 52.39 -6.43
CA ASP A 574 2.74 52.31 -4.97
C ASP A 574 3.52 51.14 -4.35
N THR A 575 4.40 50.49 -5.13
CA THR A 575 5.32 49.48 -4.64
C THR A 575 6.72 50.03 -4.51
N THR A 576 7.31 49.92 -3.34
CA THR A 576 8.75 50.18 -3.16
C THR A 576 9.51 48.89 -3.26
N ILE A 577 10.44 48.79 -4.20
CA ILE A 577 11.31 47.64 -4.34
C ILE A 577 12.74 48.09 -4.13
N THR A 578 13.43 47.49 -3.15
CA THR A 578 14.88 47.56 -3.07
C THR A 578 15.44 46.34 -3.79
N TYR A 579 16.31 46.54 -4.74
CA TYR A 579 16.86 45.45 -5.55
C TYR A 579 18.34 45.64 -5.86
N ASP A 580 19.01 44.52 -5.96
CA ASP A 580 20.35 44.43 -6.48
C ASP A 580 20.32 43.59 -7.77
N MET A 581 20.79 44.16 -8.85
CA MET A 581 20.84 43.49 -10.16
C MET A 581 22.28 43.14 -10.50
N ALA A 582 22.50 41.89 -10.87
CA ALA A 582 23.80 41.49 -11.40
C ALA A 582 23.90 41.92 -12.88
N ASN A 583 24.78 42.84 -13.17
CA ASN A 583 25.17 43.22 -14.51
C ASN A 583 26.45 42.52 -14.91
N GLY A 584 26.34 41.43 -15.66
CA GLY A 584 27.53 40.71 -16.09
C GLY A 584 28.41 40.20 -14.91
N GLU A 585 29.62 39.77 -15.20
CA GLU A 585 30.48 39.07 -14.24
C GLU A 585 30.94 39.90 -13.02
N ASN A 586 30.80 41.21 -12.98
CA ASN A 586 31.34 42.03 -11.90
C ASN A 586 30.52 43.26 -11.48
N GLY A 587 29.32 43.43 -11.90
CA GLY A 587 28.55 44.63 -11.62
C GLY A 587 27.19 44.36 -11.00
N TRP A 588 26.93 44.98 -9.86
CA TRP A 588 25.62 45.06 -9.26
C TRP A 588 25.03 46.43 -9.44
N ASN A 589 23.86 46.55 -10.00
CA ASN A 589 23.10 47.79 -9.97
C ASN A 589 22.12 47.72 -8.79
N LYS A 590 22.28 48.69 -7.88
CA LYS A 590 21.36 48.91 -6.79
C LYS A 590 20.34 49.94 -7.15
N GLY A 591 19.09 49.71 -6.81
CA GLY A 591 18.06 50.68 -7.09
C GLY A 591 16.92 50.59 -6.08
N VAL A 592 16.19 51.68 -5.98
CA VAL A 592 14.92 51.77 -5.27
C VAL A 592 13.84 52.22 -6.23
N GLN A 593 12.80 51.44 -6.33
CA GLN A 593 11.68 51.73 -7.21
C GLN A 593 10.42 52.00 -6.38
N THR A 594 9.75 53.09 -6.63
CA THR A 594 8.56 53.50 -5.84
C THR A 594 7.31 53.73 -6.71
N GLU A 595 7.43 53.61 -8.02
CA GLU A 595 6.31 53.84 -8.94
C GLU A 595 6.27 52.77 -10.04
N LYS A 596 5.13 52.64 -10.71
CA LYS A 596 5.00 51.75 -11.84
C LYS A 596 5.92 52.20 -12.97
N ASN A 597 7.03 51.51 -13.11
CA ASN A 597 8.00 51.70 -14.17
C ASN A 597 8.43 50.36 -14.77
N THR A 598 8.89 50.45 -15.99
CA THR A 598 9.44 49.30 -16.70
C THR A 598 10.91 49.54 -16.94
N PHE A 599 11.75 48.65 -16.42
CA PHE A 599 13.17 48.65 -16.71
C PHE A 599 13.48 47.63 -17.80
N LEU A 600 14.20 48.07 -18.79
CA LEU A 600 14.85 47.21 -19.72
C LEU A 600 16.28 46.99 -19.22
N VAL A 601 16.57 45.81 -18.79
CA VAL A 601 17.93 45.42 -18.40
C VAL A 601 18.67 45.04 -19.66
N VAL A 602 19.61 45.88 -20.05
CA VAL A 602 20.57 45.53 -21.11
C VAL A 602 21.71 44.80 -20.47
N PRO A 603 22.04 43.56 -20.84
CA PRO A 603 23.22 42.89 -20.35
C PRO A 603 24.45 43.77 -20.60
N GLY A 604 25.26 44.00 -19.57
CA GLY A 604 26.54 44.62 -19.76
C GLY A 604 27.40 43.83 -20.75
N GLU A 605 28.17 44.49 -21.59
CA GLU A 605 29.16 43.77 -22.41
C GLU A 605 29.99 42.87 -21.46
N PRO A 606 30.12 41.57 -21.77
CA PRO A 606 30.96 40.70 -20.95
C PRO A 606 32.36 41.32 -20.87
N PRO A 607 32.97 41.38 -19.66
CA PRO A 607 34.33 41.86 -19.54
C PRO A 607 35.21 41.06 -20.49
N VAL A 608 35.98 41.74 -21.27
CA VAL A 608 36.95 41.12 -22.16
C VAL A 608 38.03 40.44 -21.25
N ASN A 609 37.79 39.22 -20.91
CA ASN A 609 38.77 38.41 -20.24
C ASN A 609 39.99 38.26 -21.16
N PRO A 610 41.18 38.52 -20.65
CA PRO A 610 42.39 38.12 -21.39
C PRO A 610 42.26 36.59 -21.65
N PRO A 611 42.69 36.13 -22.82
CA PRO A 611 42.56 34.71 -23.17
C PRO A 611 43.25 33.87 -22.10
N VAL A 612 42.46 33.15 -21.34
CA VAL A 612 42.97 32.12 -20.45
C VAL A 612 43.35 30.95 -21.33
N ASP A 613 44.61 30.55 -21.27
CA ASP A 613 45.07 29.32 -21.94
C ASP A 613 44.11 28.17 -21.64
N PRO A 614 43.77 27.34 -22.63
CA PRO A 614 42.89 26.23 -22.42
C PRO A 614 43.48 25.29 -21.35
N VAL A 615 42.87 25.31 -20.19
CA VAL A 615 43.19 24.33 -19.14
C VAL A 615 42.63 23.00 -19.60
N ASP A 616 43.56 22.06 -19.80
CA ASP A 616 43.24 20.68 -20.08
C ASP A 616 42.14 20.18 -19.15
N PRO A 617 41.08 19.56 -19.65
CA PRO A 617 40.00 19.05 -18.80
C PRO A 617 40.57 17.93 -17.92
N LYS A 618 40.97 18.29 -16.72
CA LYS A 618 41.31 17.30 -15.71
C LYS A 618 40.09 16.50 -15.38
N ILE A 619 40.22 15.19 -15.52
CA ILE A 619 39.28 14.19 -14.97
C ILE A 619 38.95 14.64 -13.52
N PRO A 620 37.66 14.66 -13.14
CA PRO A 620 37.27 15.09 -11.81
C PRO A 620 37.91 14.17 -10.77
N ASP A 621 38.81 14.74 -10.00
CA ASP A 621 39.40 14.10 -8.83
C ASP A 621 38.29 13.89 -7.79
N ASP A 622 38.35 12.79 -7.02
CA ASP A 622 37.43 12.47 -5.91
C ASP A 622 37.33 13.57 -4.84
N ASN A 623 38.14 14.60 -4.99
CA ASN A 623 38.12 15.83 -4.21
C ASN A 623 37.29 16.97 -4.81
N ASN A 624 36.56 16.73 -5.89
CA ASN A 624 35.67 17.72 -6.46
C ASN A 624 34.65 18.17 -5.41
N GLU A 625 34.58 19.48 -5.19
CA GLU A 625 33.63 20.04 -4.22
C GLU A 625 32.17 19.61 -4.47
N ASN A 626 31.79 19.36 -5.72
CA ASN A 626 30.46 18.89 -6.07
C ASN A 626 30.17 17.46 -5.54
N VAL A 627 31.20 16.58 -5.53
CA VAL A 627 31.08 15.24 -4.92
C VAL A 627 31.06 15.34 -3.39
N LYS A 628 31.80 16.28 -2.80
CA LYS A 628 31.74 16.58 -1.35
C LYS A 628 30.37 17.16 -0.97
N VAL A 629 29.78 17.94 -1.83
CA VAL A 629 28.46 18.55 -1.66
C VAL A 629 27.38 17.48 -1.60
N LEU A 630 27.34 16.57 -2.56
CA LEU A 630 26.39 15.46 -2.55
C LEU A 630 26.59 14.56 -1.31
N LYS A 631 27.84 14.29 -0.93
CA LYS A 631 28.15 13.52 0.29
C LYS A 631 27.79 14.25 1.59
N ASN A 632 27.73 15.57 1.56
CA ASN A 632 27.36 16.40 2.72
C ASN A 632 25.85 16.60 2.84
N LEU A 633 25.10 16.50 1.73
CA LEU A 633 23.64 16.42 1.77
C LEU A 633 23.17 15.23 2.63
N ASP A 634 23.82 14.10 2.48
CA ASP A 634 23.54 12.89 3.27
C ASP A 634 23.86 13.07 4.76
N LYS A 635 24.70 14.06 5.12
CA LYS A 635 25.07 14.34 6.51
C LYS A 635 24.31 15.49 7.15
N ASN A 636 23.48 16.19 6.40
CA ASN A 636 22.65 17.23 6.97
C ASN A 636 21.54 16.57 7.83
N PRO A 637 21.48 16.82 9.15
CA PRO A 637 20.51 16.17 10.03
C PRO A 637 19.05 16.45 9.66
N MET A 638 18.78 17.47 8.86
CA MET A 638 17.44 17.75 8.35
C MET A 638 17.09 16.94 7.10
N ILE A 639 18.09 16.48 6.37
CA ILE A 639 17.94 15.64 5.18
C ILE A 639 18.18 14.17 5.57
N SER A 640 18.99 13.92 6.60
CA SER A 640 19.24 12.56 7.11
C SER A 640 18.02 11.92 7.77
N ALA A 641 16.98 12.68 8.05
CA ALA A 641 15.67 12.10 8.40
C ALA A 641 14.99 11.40 7.20
N ILE A 642 15.52 11.65 6.00
CA ILE A 642 15.23 10.88 4.79
C ILE A 642 16.50 10.08 4.51
N ASP A 643 16.84 9.17 5.39
CA ASP A 643 18.03 8.38 5.20
C ASP A 643 17.85 7.44 4.03
N ALA A 644 18.69 7.60 3.03
CA ALA A 644 18.74 6.77 1.86
C ALA A 644 18.98 5.29 2.18
N ASN A 645 19.62 4.99 3.29
CA ASN A 645 19.85 3.60 3.71
C ASN A 645 18.66 2.99 4.45
N GLN A 646 17.72 3.80 4.90
CA GLN A 646 16.41 3.33 5.42
C GLN A 646 15.43 3.08 4.28
N VAL A 647 15.87 3.31 3.11
CA VAL A 647 15.15 3.19 1.90
C VAL A 647 15.55 1.84 1.39
N TYR A 648 14.83 0.90 1.24
CA TYR A 648 13.94 1.32 0.28
C TYR A 648 13.85 0.27 -0.78
N THR A 649 14.53 -0.77 -0.56
CA THR A 649 13.99 -2.02 -1.00
C THR A 649 12.87 -2.31 -0.03
N PRO A 650 11.73 -2.73 -0.45
CA PRO A 650 10.70 -3.20 0.48
C PRO A 650 11.27 -4.16 1.54
N VAL A 651 12.30 -4.90 1.18
CA VAL A 651 13.05 -5.79 2.06
C VAL A 651 13.89 -5.05 3.08
N ALA A 652 14.66 -4.06 2.65
CA ALA A 652 15.43 -3.22 3.57
C ALA A 652 14.50 -2.43 4.50
N PHE A 653 13.36 -2.02 3.98
CA PHE A 653 12.37 -1.31 4.76
C PHE A 653 11.71 -2.19 5.83
N ALA A 654 11.31 -3.41 5.49
CA ALA A 654 10.84 -4.37 6.48
C ALA A 654 11.90 -4.61 7.55
N ALA A 655 13.16 -4.51 7.15
CA ALA A 655 14.31 -4.59 8.01
C ALA A 655 14.43 -3.37 8.92
N ASP A 656 14.34 -2.18 8.43
CA ASP A 656 14.50 -0.95 9.20
C ASP A 656 13.39 -0.67 10.22
N LEU A 657 12.34 -1.48 10.23
CA LEU A 657 11.26 -1.37 11.20
C LEU A 657 11.59 -1.98 12.56
N ASP A 658 12.67 -2.73 12.63
CA ASP A 658 13.05 -3.43 13.86
C ASP A 658 14.42 -2.94 14.29
N GLU A 659 14.60 -2.40 15.50
CA GLU A 659 15.93 -1.99 15.99
C GLU A 659 16.95 -3.13 15.95
N GLU A 660 16.47 -4.35 16.04
CA GLU A 660 17.32 -5.51 15.85
C GLU A 660 17.58 -5.81 14.36
N ILE A 661 16.94 -5.14 13.45
CA ILE A 661 17.21 -5.22 12.03
C ILE A 661 18.58 -4.71 11.67
N GLU A 662 19.12 -3.78 12.42
CA GLU A 662 20.55 -3.52 12.35
C GLU A 662 21.37 -4.81 12.50
N THR A 663 20.84 -5.79 13.19
CA THR A 663 21.41 -7.10 13.38
C THR A 663 20.89 -8.20 12.44
N GLY A 664 19.77 -7.97 11.78
CA GLY A 664 19.11 -8.95 10.92
C GLY A 664 19.34 -8.78 9.43
N VAL A 665 19.85 -7.64 9.02
CA VAL A 665 20.18 -7.35 7.62
C VAL A 665 21.63 -7.73 7.35
N ARG A 666 21.88 -8.69 6.47
CA ARG A 666 23.22 -8.97 5.94
C ARG A 666 23.35 -8.39 4.54
N LYS A 667 24.32 -7.50 4.41
CA LYS A 667 24.78 -7.05 3.10
C LYS A 667 25.63 -8.17 2.49
N ASN A 668 25.18 -8.73 1.40
CA ASN A 668 25.92 -9.73 0.67
C ASN A 668 27.10 -9.10 -0.09
N VAL A 669 28.06 -9.92 -0.47
CA VAL A 669 29.27 -9.48 -1.18
C VAL A 669 28.94 -8.85 -2.53
N ASP A 670 27.82 -9.19 -3.14
CA ASP A 670 27.29 -8.62 -4.37
C ASP A 670 26.51 -7.31 -4.18
N GLY A 671 26.40 -6.83 -2.93
CA GLY A 671 25.68 -5.62 -2.58
C GLY A 671 24.18 -5.83 -2.37
N SER A 672 23.65 -7.02 -2.60
CA SER A 672 22.27 -7.36 -2.23
C SER A 672 22.11 -7.40 -0.71
N VAL A 673 20.90 -7.11 -0.26
CA VAL A 673 20.56 -7.12 1.17
C VAL A 673 19.66 -8.30 1.44
N THR A 674 20.08 -9.19 2.33
CA THR A 674 19.26 -10.31 2.79
C THR A 674 18.76 -10.00 4.19
N VAL A 675 17.44 -9.97 4.36
CA VAL A 675 16.82 -9.94 5.68
C VAL A 675 16.88 -11.34 6.26
N VAL A 676 17.73 -11.51 7.24
CA VAL A 676 17.99 -12.84 7.86
C VAL A 676 17.09 -13.06 9.07
N ARG A 677 16.13 -12.17 9.31
CA ARG A 677 15.46 -12.21 10.56
C ARG A 677 14.07 -12.82 10.52
N PRO A 678 13.78 -13.70 11.48
CA PRO A 678 12.41 -14.04 11.77
C PRO A 678 11.70 -12.81 12.33
N PHE A 679 10.47 -12.58 11.94
CA PHE A 679 9.58 -11.71 12.71
C PHE A 679 9.61 -12.23 14.16
N THR A 680 10.11 -11.44 15.07
CA THR A 680 9.86 -11.68 16.47
C THR A 680 8.44 -11.20 16.76
N PRO A 681 7.64 -11.99 17.46
CA PRO A 681 6.23 -11.67 17.75
C PRO A 681 6.07 -10.40 18.54
#